data_84d94e5d155c49e28331baf6c55d1eaa
#
_entry.id   84d94e5d155c49e28331baf6c55d1eaa
#
_cell.length_a   1.000
_cell.length_b   1.000
_cell.length_c   1.000
_cell.angle_alpha   90.00
_cell.angle_beta   90.00
_cell.angle_gamma   90.00
#
_symmetry.space_group_name_H-M   'P 1'
#
loop_
_entity.id
_entity.type
_entity.pdbx_description
1 polymer ?
#
loop_
_entity_poly.entity_id
_entity_poly.type
_entity_poly.pdbx_seq_one_letter_code
_entity_poly.pdbx_strand_id
1 'polypeptide(L)'
;MFQASRSKFPDNPVGVLITYDFKNRNVETTNSADYVTSTNNSWSSKTSVSAHLNAAAAYEYYRQTHGRNSIDGSGGTIISVINVQDGGGAMDNAFWNGEAMFYGNGSRAFTPLAKGLDVAGHEMSHGVIGSTANLAYQSESGAINESYADVFGAMIDRDDWKIGEDVVITSVFRSGALRDLSDPHNGGSSLNDNGYQPRHVNEQYKGTEDNGGVHINSGIPNYAFYIFVTEMAKSRSLEEAKKIGEKVYYYALTKLLTRSSNFKDLRAAIEKSCTDLYNNTPDVLASAKTGFDRVGIGSSGGNGGSTGNRILKTNPGQEYIVCTDENQNGLYIYDFNNNPVILTNRSVICKPSVTDNGQEIYYVGSDKKLYALYYNTSTRKYTESLLDDDPIYRNVAISKDGYLLAAVLDVADQSVYIYNFDPAVKAWKKFKLYNPSYSNTVTGDVQYADVMDFSHDGEFLMYDADNIIKRNTGDDYEYWDIGFLRVFNNSANTWGDGKIEKLVASLPDGVTIGNPVFSKNSLDVIAFDYIEDGTTAYLVGSNIESNDFQAILQDRPVLSYANYSNKDNFVIFDGEDNIGNPSLNAIGLAANKIQSSGSETVVLRGAKWGVWFADGSRKLTINTTDLSEQLQFSVQPNPCNDYLNVTFASGNDEKIILKIIDVCGYLLRTEIAHVRQGIYPVRIETGDLKAGQFFLQATGVRGSKTIGFVKISE
;
A
#
# COMPACT_ATOMS: atom_id res chain seq x y z
N MET A 1 40.88 -7.15 -1.89
CA MET A 1 40.51 -5.85 -2.49
C MET A 1 39.66 -5.11 -1.46
N PHE A 2 40.09 -3.94 -1.00
CA PHE A 2 39.27 -3.18 -0.06
C PHE A 2 38.09 -2.57 -0.83
N GLN A 3 36.89 -2.98 -0.52
CA GLN A 3 35.67 -2.32 -1.01
C GLN A 3 35.44 -1.06 -0.17
N ALA A 4 36.12 0.01 -0.49
CA ALA A 4 36.11 1.21 0.34
C ALA A 4 34.83 2.07 0.18
N SER A 5 33.95 1.72 -0.77
CA SER A 5 32.59 2.30 -0.89
C SER A 5 31.58 1.64 0.03
N ARG A 6 32.02 0.72 0.89
CA ARG A 6 31.14 -0.06 1.77
C ARG A 6 31.50 0.20 3.23
N SER A 7 30.59 0.81 3.98
CA SER A 7 30.72 1.10 5.39
C SER A 7 29.64 0.38 6.18
N LYS A 8 30.02 -0.28 7.28
CA LYS A 8 29.05 -0.85 8.22
C LYS A 8 28.44 0.23 9.09
N PHE A 9 27.17 0.06 9.45
CA PHE A 9 26.51 0.91 10.43
C PHE A 9 27.17 0.77 11.82
N PRO A 10 27.11 1.78 12.68
CA PRO A 10 27.74 1.74 14.01
C PRO A 10 26.95 0.96 15.07
N ASP A 11 25.64 0.80 14.89
CA ASP A 11 24.76 -0.02 15.72
C ASP A 11 24.73 -1.46 15.18
N ASN A 12 24.10 -2.39 15.82
CA ASN A 12 24.15 -3.83 15.48
C ASN A 12 23.47 -4.13 14.11
N PRO A 13 24.12 -3.88 12.98
CA PRO A 13 23.50 -3.91 11.68
C PRO A 13 23.62 -5.26 11.01
N VAL A 14 22.64 -5.59 10.18
CA VAL A 14 22.73 -6.64 9.18
C VAL A 14 23.19 -6.08 7.82
N GLY A 15 23.00 -4.76 7.58
CA GLY A 15 23.29 -4.09 6.33
C GLY A 15 24.54 -3.20 6.32
N VAL A 16 24.72 -2.51 5.21
CA VAL A 16 25.83 -1.57 4.94
C VAL A 16 25.36 -0.41 4.07
N LEU A 17 26.19 0.65 3.98
CA LEU A 17 26.04 1.69 2.96
C LEU A 17 26.83 1.28 1.71
N ILE A 18 26.18 1.28 0.55
CA ILE A 18 26.80 0.91 -0.74
C ILE A 18 26.56 2.02 -1.75
N THR A 19 27.59 2.36 -2.54
CA THR A 19 27.45 3.24 -3.70
C THR A 19 27.80 2.49 -4.96
N TYR A 20 26.90 2.52 -5.95
CA TYR A 20 27.08 1.99 -7.29
C TYR A 20 27.21 3.11 -8.31
N ASP A 21 27.96 2.86 -9.38
CA ASP A 21 28.07 3.73 -10.54
C ASP A 21 27.40 3.06 -11.73
N PHE A 22 26.35 3.70 -12.24
CA PHE A 22 25.59 3.22 -13.41
C PHE A 22 26.27 3.54 -14.75
N LYS A 23 27.41 4.26 -14.71
CA LYS A 23 28.27 4.56 -15.89
C LYS A 23 27.52 5.24 -17.04
N ASN A 24 26.59 6.12 -16.72
CA ASN A 24 25.74 6.80 -17.69
C ASN A 24 24.95 5.83 -18.58
N ARG A 25 24.49 4.72 -18.01
CA ARG A 25 23.58 3.78 -18.70
C ARG A 25 22.13 4.19 -18.47
N ASN A 26 21.27 3.82 -19.42
CA ASN A 26 19.85 4.07 -19.33
C ASN A 26 19.19 3.10 -18.34
N VAL A 27 18.53 3.64 -17.31
CA VAL A 27 17.87 2.88 -16.24
C VAL A 27 16.63 2.11 -16.72
N GLU A 28 16.02 2.53 -17.85
CA GLU A 28 14.86 1.84 -18.41
C GLU A 28 15.23 0.56 -19.18
N THR A 29 16.48 0.45 -19.64
CA THR A 29 16.92 -0.61 -20.55
C THR A 29 18.05 -1.46 -20.00
N THR A 30 18.68 -1.05 -18.90
CA THR A 30 19.76 -1.81 -18.26
C THR A 30 19.59 -1.81 -16.73
N ASN A 31 19.98 -2.89 -16.13
CA ASN A 31 20.04 -3.10 -14.67
C ASN A 31 21.48 -3.36 -14.20
N SER A 32 22.49 -2.99 -14.98
CA SER A 32 23.91 -3.23 -14.67
C SER A 32 24.53 -2.03 -13.97
N ALA A 33 25.13 -2.26 -12.81
CA ALA A 33 25.84 -1.26 -12.01
C ALA A 33 27.21 -1.78 -11.53
N ASP A 34 28.15 -0.85 -11.33
CA ASP A 34 29.49 -1.18 -10.83
C ASP A 34 29.66 -0.67 -9.41
N TYR A 35 30.33 -1.41 -8.54
CA TYR A 35 30.74 -0.88 -7.26
C TYR A 35 31.70 0.32 -7.43
N VAL A 36 31.45 1.38 -6.69
CA VAL A 36 32.44 2.43 -6.52
C VAL A 36 33.53 1.94 -5.54
N THR A 37 34.74 1.74 -6.04
CA THR A 37 35.84 1.16 -5.28
C THR A 37 37.09 2.02 -5.35
N SER A 38 37.97 1.92 -4.35
CA SER A 38 39.32 2.52 -4.33
C SER A 38 40.32 1.54 -3.75
N THR A 39 41.47 1.44 -4.38
CA THR A 39 42.57 0.57 -3.91
C THR A 39 43.42 1.20 -2.81
N ASN A 40 43.35 2.52 -2.68
CA ASN A 40 44.20 3.29 -1.76
C ASN A 40 43.45 4.31 -0.89
N ASN A 41 42.12 4.18 -0.84
CA ASN A 41 41.21 5.09 -0.15
C ASN A 41 41.24 6.55 -0.68
N SER A 42 41.68 6.72 -1.94
CA SER A 42 41.61 8.01 -2.64
C SER A 42 40.43 8.01 -3.62
N TRP A 43 39.62 9.05 -3.51
CA TRP A 43 38.33 9.16 -4.24
C TRP A 43 38.35 10.39 -5.14
N SER A 44 38.31 10.18 -6.45
CA SER A 44 38.35 11.26 -7.46
C SER A 44 36.96 11.73 -7.87
N SER A 45 35.95 10.87 -7.80
CA SER A 45 34.57 11.22 -8.20
C SER A 45 33.88 11.96 -7.05
N LYS A 46 33.65 13.27 -7.22
CA LYS A 46 32.90 14.08 -6.25
C LYS A 46 31.47 13.55 -6.09
N THR A 47 30.81 13.15 -7.18
CA THR A 47 29.44 12.61 -7.17
C THR A 47 29.33 11.37 -6.29
N SER A 48 30.29 10.42 -6.41
CA SER A 48 30.25 9.21 -5.59
C SER A 48 30.52 9.49 -4.11
N VAL A 49 31.41 10.42 -3.81
CA VAL A 49 31.69 10.84 -2.43
C VAL A 49 30.45 11.49 -1.82
N SER A 50 29.82 12.43 -2.54
CA SER A 50 28.60 13.11 -2.06
C SER A 50 27.47 12.09 -1.82
N ALA A 51 27.18 11.23 -2.79
CA ALA A 51 26.12 10.21 -2.63
C ALA A 51 26.31 9.34 -1.38
N HIS A 52 27.57 8.90 -1.14
CA HIS A 52 27.88 8.05 0.00
C HIS A 52 27.80 8.79 1.35
N LEU A 53 28.35 10.02 1.41
CA LEU A 53 28.32 10.82 2.63
C LEU A 53 26.92 11.33 2.96
N ASN A 54 26.15 11.73 1.96
CA ASN A 54 24.78 12.20 2.17
C ASN A 54 23.86 11.05 2.63
N ALA A 55 24.03 9.84 2.07
CA ALA A 55 23.32 8.65 2.57
C ALA A 55 23.72 8.33 4.03
N ALA A 56 24.99 8.48 4.38
CA ALA A 56 25.46 8.31 5.77
C ALA A 56 24.88 9.37 6.71
N ALA A 57 24.82 10.64 6.28
CA ALA A 57 24.24 11.72 7.07
C ALA A 57 22.74 11.52 7.31
N ALA A 58 21.99 11.13 6.28
CA ALA A 58 20.57 10.83 6.39
C ALA A 58 20.31 9.60 7.30
N TYR A 59 21.12 8.55 7.18
CA TYR A 59 21.07 7.40 8.12
C TYR A 59 21.29 7.83 9.56
N GLU A 60 22.36 8.62 9.81
CA GLU A 60 22.69 9.10 11.16
C GLU A 60 21.60 10.01 11.75
N TYR A 61 20.95 10.82 10.92
CA TYR A 61 19.80 11.61 11.35
C TYR A 61 18.68 10.71 11.89
N TYR A 62 18.23 9.71 11.13
CA TYR A 62 17.18 8.80 11.58
C TYR A 62 17.59 8.00 12.81
N ARG A 63 18.83 7.56 12.86
CA ARG A 63 19.38 6.82 14.00
C ARG A 63 19.45 7.66 15.27
N GLN A 64 20.00 8.87 15.19
CA GLN A 64 20.25 9.72 16.36
C GLN A 64 18.99 10.45 16.84
N THR A 65 18.17 10.92 15.90
CA THR A 65 16.98 11.73 16.22
C THR A 65 15.78 10.86 16.59
N HIS A 66 15.59 9.73 15.91
CA HIS A 66 14.42 8.90 16.04
C HIS A 66 14.69 7.49 16.58
N GLY A 67 15.95 7.12 16.80
CA GLY A 67 16.33 5.77 17.24
C GLY A 67 16.05 4.70 16.19
N ARG A 68 15.93 5.10 14.91
CA ARG A 68 15.59 4.18 13.82
C ARG A 68 16.85 3.53 13.26
N ASN A 69 16.83 2.19 13.16
CA ASN A 69 17.91 1.41 12.60
C ASN A 69 17.68 1.21 11.08
N SER A 70 18.25 2.09 10.26
CA SER A 70 18.17 2.11 8.80
C SER A 70 16.76 2.40 8.22
N ILE A 71 16.61 2.26 6.90
CA ILE A 71 15.38 2.56 6.13
C ILE A 71 14.23 1.68 6.59
N ASP A 72 14.46 0.40 6.78
CA ASP A 72 13.47 -0.59 7.17
C ASP A 72 13.20 -0.67 8.68
N GLY A 73 14.02 0.00 9.49
CA GLY A 73 13.98 -0.08 10.96
C GLY A 73 14.70 -1.29 11.54
N SER A 74 15.30 -2.15 10.71
CA SER A 74 15.92 -3.43 11.07
C SER A 74 17.39 -3.52 10.69
N GLY A 75 17.98 -2.46 10.15
CA GLY A 75 19.40 -2.39 9.77
C GLY A 75 19.64 -2.80 8.31
N GLY A 76 18.67 -2.70 7.44
CA GLY A 76 18.77 -3.03 6.02
C GLY A 76 19.82 -2.19 5.29
N THR A 77 20.36 -2.73 4.20
CA THR A 77 21.36 -2.08 3.35
C THR A 77 20.81 -0.81 2.70
N ILE A 78 21.58 0.25 2.69
CA ILE A 78 21.28 1.51 2.00
C ILE A 78 22.12 1.59 0.72
N ILE A 79 21.44 1.65 -0.41
CA ILE A 79 22.05 1.65 -1.74
C ILE A 79 21.86 3.01 -2.40
N SER A 80 22.96 3.62 -2.84
CA SER A 80 22.95 4.82 -3.70
C SER A 80 23.51 4.47 -5.08
N VAL A 81 22.79 4.84 -6.14
CA VAL A 81 23.18 4.61 -7.54
C VAL A 81 23.37 5.95 -8.24
N ILE A 82 24.55 6.20 -8.76
CA ILE A 82 24.92 7.45 -9.41
C ILE A 82 25.13 7.31 -10.92
N ASN A 83 25.26 8.44 -11.60
CA ASN A 83 25.48 8.52 -13.05
C ASN A 83 24.39 7.79 -13.85
N VAL A 84 23.14 8.00 -13.48
CA VAL A 84 21.97 7.38 -14.11
C VAL A 84 21.51 8.23 -15.30
N GLN A 85 21.10 7.57 -16.38
CA GLN A 85 20.44 8.20 -17.52
C GLN A 85 19.02 7.63 -17.72
N ASP A 86 18.16 8.41 -18.35
CA ASP A 86 16.85 7.99 -18.85
C ASP A 86 16.70 8.41 -20.33
N GLY A 87 15.88 7.69 -21.10
CA GLY A 87 15.61 8.02 -22.51
C GLY A 87 16.84 8.27 -23.38
N GLY A 88 18.06 7.85 -22.96
CA GLY A 88 19.32 8.02 -23.68
C GLY A 88 20.02 9.37 -23.45
N GLY A 89 19.62 10.13 -22.41
CA GLY A 89 20.24 11.40 -21.99
C GLY A 89 20.58 11.45 -20.51
N ALA A 90 21.27 12.51 -20.09
CA ALA A 90 21.49 12.76 -18.66
C ALA A 90 20.16 13.03 -17.98
N MET A 91 19.88 12.31 -16.89
CA MET A 91 18.64 12.41 -16.14
C MET A 91 18.63 13.65 -15.25
N ASP A 92 17.59 14.48 -15.41
CA ASP A 92 17.30 15.64 -14.57
C ASP A 92 16.36 15.22 -13.40
N ASN A 93 16.72 14.16 -12.66
CA ASN A 93 15.91 13.60 -11.60
C ASN A 93 16.76 12.80 -10.61
N ALA A 94 16.23 12.66 -9.38
CA ALA A 94 16.60 11.63 -8.43
C ALA A 94 15.33 10.87 -8.02
N PHE A 95 15.44 9.62 -7.59
CA PHE A 95 14.28 8.85 -7.15
C PHE A 95 14.67 7.65 -6.28
N TRP A 96 13.76 7.29 -5.40
CA TRP A 96 13.73 6.01 -4.69
C TRP A 96 12.90 4.99 -5.49
N ASN A 97 13.43 3.79 -5.75
CA ASN A 97 12.72 2.76 -6.53
C ASN A 97 12.15 1.60 -5.67
N GLY A 98 12.14 1.76 -4.36
CA GLY A 98 11.76 0.71 -3.43
C GLY A 98 12.93 -0.09 -2.85
N GLU A 99 14.15 0.04 -3.43
CA GLU A 99 15.37 -0.65 -2.98
C GLU A 99 16.57 0.28 -2.88
N ALA A 100 16.69 1.23 -3.79
CA ALA A 100 17.85 2.10 -3.91
C ALA A 100 17.46 3.53 -4.26
N MET A 101 18.31 4.46 -3.87
CA MET A 101 18.26 5.86 -4.28
C MET A 101 19.06 6.04 -5.59
N PHE A 102 18.42 6.53 -6.63
CA PHE A 102 19.02 6.77 -7.94
C PHE A 102 19.22 8.27 -8.17
N TYR A 103 20.39 8.66 -8.69
CA TYR A 103 20.75 10.05 -8.90
C TYR A 103 21.23 10.28 -10.33
N GLY A 104 20.52 11.14 -11.06
CA GLY A 104 20.96 11.68 -12.33
C GLY A 104 22.04 12.76 -12.16
N ASN A 105 22.79 12.99 -13.24
CA ASN A 105 23.80 14.05 -13.27
C ASN A 105 23.24 15.43 -13.62
N GLY A 106 21.97 15.50 -13.94
CA GLY A 106 21.34 16.72 -14.43
C GLY A 106 21.84 17.12 -15.81
N SER A 107 21.09 17.96 -16.48
CA SER A 107 21.46 18.49 -17.81
C SER A 107 20.89 19.88 -18.08
N ARG A 108 19.60 20.10 -17.83
CA ARG A 108 18.88 21.34 -18.13
C ARG A 108 18.43 22.06 -16.87
N ALA A 109 17.90 21.30 -15.91
CA ALA A 109 17.28 21.83 -14.69
C ALA A 109 18.17 21.67 -13.46
N PHE A 110 19.05 20.68 -13.47
CA PHE A 110 19.88 20.33 -12.32
C PHE A 110 21.36 20.15 -12.69
N THR A 111 22.22 20.31 -11.70
CA THR A 111 23.58 19.75 -11.62
C THR A 111 23.48 18.35 -11.00
N PRO A 112 24.57 17.56 -10.83
CA PRO A 112 24.46 16.22 -10.24
C PRO A 112 23.69 16.20 -8.92
N LEU A 113 22.52 15.55 -8.89
CA LEU A 113 21.55 15.58 -7.79
C LEU A 113 22.08 14.93 -6.50
N ALA A 114 23.04 14.00 -6.63
CA ALA A 114 23.71 13.40 -5.47
C ALA A 114 24.49 14.40 -4.60
N LYS A 115 24.65 15.67 -4.98
CA LYS A 115 25.29 16.72 -4.17
C LYS A 115 24.35 17.25 -3.08
N GLY A 116 23.04 17.32 -3.32
CA GLY A 116 22.07 17.82 -2.34
C GLY A 116 21.94 16.85 -1.16
N LEU A 117 22.16 17.34 0.04
CA LEU A 117 21.96 16.57 1.26
C LEU A 117 20.45 16.35 1.50
N ASP A 118 19.68 17.39 1.32
CA ASP A 118 18.23 17.40 1.36
C ASP A 118 17.61 16.45 0.34
N VAL A 119 18.15 16.39 -0.90
CA VAL A 119 17.73 15.43 -1.94
C VAL A 119 17.98 13.99 -1.48
N ALA A 120 19.15 13.70 -0.94
CA ALA A 120 19.44 12.36 -0.42
C ALA A 120 18.55 12.02 0.78
N GLY A 121 18.28 12.99 1.64
CA GLY A 121 17.34 12.88 2.77
C GLY A 121 15.90 12.62 2.29
N HIS A 122 15.46 13.31 1.25
CA HIS A 122 14.14 13.12 0.62
C HIS A 122 13.99 11.69 0.08
N GLU A 123 14.93 11.23 -0.74
CA GLU A 123 14.86 9.88 -1.33
C GLU A 123 14.92 8.77 -0.26
N MET A 124 15.77 8.91 0.75
CA MET A 124 15.81 7.95 1.88
C MET A 124 14.51 7.96 2.67
N SER A 125 13.87 9.12 2.81
CA SER A 125 12.61 9.26 3.54
C SER A 125 11.46 8.53 2.85
N HIS A 126 11.44 8.43 1.52
CA HIS A 126 10.49 7.55 0.83
C HIS A 126 10.61 6.09 1.28
N GLY A 127 11.83 5.59 1.46
CA GLY A 127 12.04 4.25 2.00
C GLY A 127 11.55 4.10 3.44
N VAL A 128 11.75 5.12 4.29
CA VAL A 128 11.21 5.15 5.65
C VAL A 128 9.67 5.19 5.63
N ILE A 129 9.06 6.01 4.78
CA ILE A 129 7.61 6.09 4.62
C ILE A 129 7.03 4.74 4.18
N GLY A 130 7.65 4.10 3.18
CA GLY A 130 7.22 2.81 2.66
C GLY A 130 7.31 1.68 3.68
N SER A 131 8.30 1.72 4.57
CA SER A 131 8.45 0.74 5.67
C SER A 131 7.70 1.12 6.96
N THR A 132 6.84 2.14 6.92
CA THR A 132 6.01 2.58 8.06
C THR A 132 4.55 2.73 7.63
N ALA A 133 4.04 3.95 7.41
CA ALA A 133 2.67 4.18 6.98
C ALA A 133 2.37 3.64 5.57
N ASN A 134 3.38 3.43 4.77
CA ASN A 134 3.29 2.97 3.38
C ASN A 134 2.25 3.75 2.55
N LEU A 135 2.29 5.08 2.67
CA LEU A 135 1.35 6.00 2.03
C LEU A 135 1.26 5.74 0.52
N ALA A 136 0.06 5.45 0.02
CA ALA A 136 -0.18 5.20 -1.41
C ALA A 136 0.25 6.40 -2.26
N TYR A 137 1.03 6.16 -3.31
CA TYR A 137 1.62 7.22 -4.13
C TYR A 137 0.62 7.77 -5.15
N GLN A 138 -0.50 8.30 -4.64
CA GLN A 138 -1.58 8.87 -5.44
C GLN A 138 -2.38 9.92 -4.66
N SER A 139 -2.79 11.00 -5.33
CA SER A 139 -3.66 12.06 -4.79
C SER A 139 -3.16 12.60 -3.44
N GLU A 140 -4.03 12.82 -2.45
CA GLU A 140 -3.63 13.38 -1.14
C GLU A 140 -2.68 12.48 -0.36
N SER A 141 -2.85 11.17 -0.40
CA SER A 141 -1.94 10.23 0.25
C SER A 141 -0.52 10.34 -0.33
N GLY A 142 -0.41 10.42 -1.67
CA GLY A 142 0.87 10.65 -2.33
C GLY A 142 1.45 12.04 -2.07
N ALA A 143 0.62 13.07 -1.97
CA ALA A 143 1.08 14.40 -1.58
C ALA A 143 1.58 14.46 -0.13
N ILE A 144 1.01 13.68 0.78
CA ILE A 144 1.54 13.50 2.15
C ILE A 144 2.88 12.76 2.10
N ASN A 145 3.00 11.71 1.28
CA ASN A 145 4.25 10.97 1.08
C ASN A 145 5.39 11.93 0.64
N GLU A 146 5.15 12.74 -0.39
CA GLU A 146 6.08 13.76 -0.85
C GLU A 146 6.41 14.80 0.21
N SER A 147 5.38 15.28 0.94
CA SER A 147 5.59 16.24 2.01
C SER A 147 6.44 15.69 3.16
N TYR A 148 6.24 14.44 3.55
CA TYR A 148 7.10 13.80 4.56
C TYR A 148 8.54 13.67 4.07
N ALA A 149 8.75 13.34 2.81
CA ALA A 149 10.07 13.28 2.20
C ALA A 149 10.75 14.66 2.21
N ASP A 150 10.02 15.72 1.83
CA ASP A 150 10.50 17.10 1.88
C ASP A 150 10.78 17.59 3.32
N VAL A 151 9.85 17.33 4.25
CA VAL A 151 10.02 17.71 5.66
C VAL A 151 11.25 17.07 6.28
N PHE A 152 11.46 15.76 6.08
CA PHE A 152 12.65 15.11 6.60
C PHE A 152 13.92 15.47 5.82
N GLY A 153 13.83 15.73 4.50
CA GLY A 153 14.92 16.32 3.73
C GLY A 153 15.40 17.62 4.36
N ALA A 154 14.48 18.58 4.61
CA ALA A 154 14.78 19.85 5.26
C ALA A 154 15.17 19.73 6.75
N MET A 155 14.84 18.63 7.43
CA MET A 155 15.31 18.37 8.81
C MET A 155 16.67 17.68 8.84
N ILE A 156 17.07 17.00 7.78
CA ILE A 156 18.41 16.42 7.59
C ILE A 156 19.38 17.53 7.16
N ASP A 157 19.00 18.34 6.17
CA ASP A 157 19.68 19.57 5.81
C ASP A 157 19.01 20.76 6.51
N ARG A 158 19.54 21.16 7.65
CA ARG A 158 18.84 22.09 8.57
C ARG A 158 19.07 23.56 8.27
N ASP A 159 19.83 23.89 7.22
CA ASP A 159 20.31 25.25 6.98
C ASP A 159 19.18 26.21 6.60
N ASP A 160 18.18 25.72 5.86
CA ASP A 160 17.02 26.54 5.46
C ASP A 160 15.72 25.72 5.40
N TRP A 161 14.76 26.09 4.56
CA TRP A 161 13.44 25.45 4.34
C TRP A 161 13.22 25.04 2.87
N LYS A 162 14.31 24.95 2.13
CA LYS A 162 14.27 24.64 0.70
C LYS A 162 14.62 23.17 0.46
N ILE A 163 14.31 22.73 -0.74
CA ILE A 163 14.71 21.43 -1.28
C ILE A 163 15.34 21.64 -2.63
N GLY A 164 16.55 21.08 -2.80
CA GLY A 164 17.28 21.08 -4.07
C GLY A 164 18.03 22.37 -4.38
N GLU A 165 18.20 23.31 -3.45
CA GLU A 165 18.90 24.59 -3.69
C GLU A 165 20.37 24.40 -4.09
N ASP A 166 21.05 23.36 -3.61
CA ASP A 166 22.43 23.04 -3.97
C ASP A 166 22.60 22.46 -5.39
N VAL A 167 21.51 22.04 -6.00
CA VAL A 167 21.56 21.29 -7.26
C VAL A 167 20.79 21.93 -8.40
N VAL A 168 19.86 22.85 -8.15
CA VAL A 168 19.08 23.50 -9.20
C VAL A 168 19.92 24.45 -10.06
N ILE A 169 19.56 24.56 -11.33
CA ILE A 169 20.07 25.60 -12.24
C ILE A 169 19.16 26.81 -12.10
N THR A 170 19.68 27.91 -11.54
CA THR A 170 18.91 29.10 -11.18
C THR A 170 18.27 29.84 -12.40
N SER A 171 18.76 29.62 -13.62
CA SER A 171 18.08 30.09 -14.81
C SER A 171 16.77 29.36 -15.10
N VAL A 172 16.61 28.16 -14.57
CA VAL A 172 15.39 27.33 -14.69
C VAL A 172 14.52 27.50 -13.45
N PHE A 173 15.11 27.42 -12.26
CA PHE A 173 14.42 27.64 -10.99
C PHE A 173 14.81 29.02 -10.43
N ARG A 174 14.00 30.04 -10.75
CA ARG A 174 14.27 31.40 -10.29
C ARG A 174 14.19 31.60 -8.80
N SER A 175 13.46 30.73 -8.11
CA SER A 175 13.42 30.63 -6.64
C SER A 175 14.75 30.27 -6.00
N GLY A 176 15.66 29.68 -6.79
CA GLY A 176 16.91 29.10 -6.28
C GLY A 176 16.71 27.76 -5.57
N ALA A 177 15.54 27.12 -5.71
CA ALA A 177 15.25 25.81 -5.15
C ALA A 177 14.23 25.06 -6.02
N LEU A 178 14.16 23.74 -5.89
CA LEU A 178 13.11 22.93 -6.50
C LEU A 178 11.77 23.17 -5.79
N ARG A 179 11.76 23.22 -4.46
CA ARG A 179 10.62 23.53 -3.60
C ARG A 179 11.04 24.40 -2.41
N ASP A 180 10.09 25.12 -1.82
CA ASP A 180 10.32 25.97 -0.65
C ASP A 180 9.17 25.78 0.34
N LEU A 181 9.44 25.10 1.47
CA LEU A 181 8.44 24.83 2.50
C LEU A 181 7.95 26.12 3.17
N SER A 182 8.79 27.17 3.19
CA SER A 182 8.46 28.46 3.81
C SER A 182 7.60 29.36 2.92
N ASP A 183 7.70 29.20 1.61
CA ASP A 183 6.86 29.87 0.62
C ASP A 183 6.68 28.99 -0.64
N PRO A 184 5.69 28.10 -0.67
CA PRO A 184 5.42 27.26 -1.84
C PRO A 184 5.18 28.03 -3.16
N HIS A 185 4.86 29.33 -3.06
CA HIS A 185 4.70 30.19 -4.22
C HIS A 185 6.01 30.84 -4.71
N ASN A 186 7.16 30.57 -4.05
CA ASN A 186 8.44 31.19 -4.38
C ASN A 186 8.88 30.98 -5.85
N GLY A 187 8.41 29.90 -6.51
CA GLY A 187 8.71 29.62 -7.92
C GLY A 187 8.02 30.53 -8.93
N GLY A 188 6.91 31.17 -8.54
CA GLY A 188 6.14 31.99 -9.48
C GLY A 188 4.70 32.23 -9.07
N SER A 189 3.79 32.28 -10.03
CA SER A 189 2.36 32.58 -9.77
C SER A 189 1.39 31.49 -10.23
N SER A 190 1.88 30.44 -10.84
CA SER A 190 1.05 29.35 -11.38
C SER A 190 1.80 28.03 -11.46
N LEU A 191 1.06 26.94 -11.65
CA LEU A 191 1.61 25.58 -11.85
C LEU A 191 2.52 25.43 -13.08
N ASN A 192 2.57 26.42 -13.97
CA ASN A 192 3.49 26.42 -15.10
C ASN A 192 4.87 27.00 -14.76
N ASP A 193 5.02 27.55 -13.57
CA ASP A 193 6.28 28.14 -13.11
C ASP A 193 7.06 27.11 -12.30
N ASN A 194 8.33 26.88 -12.65
CA ASN A 194 9.18 25.92 -11.97
C ASN A 194 9.40 26.30 -10.49
N GLY A 195 9.10 25.38 -9.59
CA GLY A 195 9.21 25.59 -8.15
C GLY A 195 7.94 26.17 -7.50
N TYR A 196 6.88 26.43 -8.26
CA TYR A 196 5.59 26.81 -7.70
C TYR A 196 4.80 25.58 -7.23
N GLN A 197 4.27 25.67 -6.00
CA GLN A 197 3.32 24.69 -5.46
C GLN A 197 2.14 25.40 -4.78
N PRO A 198 0.94 24.78 -4.74
CA PRO A 198 -0.15 25.24 -3.90
C PRO A 198 0.25 25.30 -2.41
N ARG A 199 -0.19 26.33 -1.70
CA ARG A 199 0.01 26.47 -0.25
C ARG A 199 -1.26 26.44 0.58
N HIS A 200 -2.41 26.27 -0.08
CA HIS A 200 -3.72 26.22 0.57
C HIS A 200 -4.64 25.26 -0.18
N VAL A 201 -5.54 24.56 0.52
CA VAL A 201 -6.44 23.56 -0.09
C VAL A 201 -7.36 24.12 -1.19
N ASN A 202 -7.63 25.44 -1.19
CA ASN A 202 -8.38 26.07 -2.26
C ASN A 202 -7.62 26.16 -3.58
N GLU A 203 -6.30 25.99 -3.54
CA GLU A 203 -5.40 25.97 -4.70
C GLU A 203 -5.07 24.54 -5.14
N GLN A 204 -5.58 23.53 -4.41
CA GLN A 204 -5.27 22.12 -4.61
C GLN A 204 -5.53 21.70 -6.07
N TYR A 205 -4.51 21.13 -6.72
CA TYR A 205 -4.63 20.49 -8.02
C TYR A 205 -5.53 19.26 -7.95
N LYS A 206 -6.48 19.14 -8.86
CA LYS A 206 -7.49 18.07 -8.90
C LYS A 206 -7.48 17.29 -10.23
N GLY A 207 -6.45 17.48 -11.04
CA GLY A 207 -6.25 16.73 -12.27
C GLY A 207 -5.68 15.33 -12.03
N THR A 208 -5.42 14.62 -13.11
CA THR A 208 -4.90 13.24 -13.07
C THR A 208 -3.39 13.15 -13.30
N GLU A 209 -2.77 14.23 -13.78
CA GLU A 209 -1.32 14.26 -13.99
C GLU A 209 -0.58 14.14 -12.65
N ASP A 210 0.70 13.75 -12.71
CA ASP A 210 1.54 13.61 -11.52
C ASP A 210 0.87 12.71 -10.43
N ASN A 211 0.30 11.58 -10.84
CA ASN A 211 -0.47 10.67 -9.94
C ASN A 211 -1.58 11.39 -9.13
N GLY A 212 -2.25 12.39 -9.74
CA GLY A 212 -3.23 13.22 -9.04
C GLY A 212 -2.60 14.39 -8.26
N GLY A 213 -1.41 14.83 -8.71
CA GLY A 213 -0.70 15.99 -8.17
C GLY A 213 0.09 15.74 -6.91
N VAL A 214 0.80 14.61 -6.82
CA VAL A 214 1.53 14.24 -5.60
C VAL A 214 2.66 15.23 -5.30
N HIS A 215 3.50 15.58 -6.29
CA HIS A 215 4.54 16.59 -6.12
C HIS A 215 3.98 18.03 -6.11
N ILE A 216 2.81 18.22 -6.71
CA ILE A 216 2.16 19.54 -6.77
C ILE A 216 1.55 19.89 -5.42
N ASN A 217 0.70 19.00 -4.89
CA ASN A 217 -0.08 19.27 -3.68
C ASN A 217 0.71 19.10 -2.38
N SER A 218 1.93 18.55 -2.42
CA SER A 218 2.82 18.44 -1.27
C SER A 218 3.18 19.80 -0.65
N GLY A 219 3.12 20.87 -1.43
CA GLY A 219 3.31 22.22 -0.92
C GLY A 219 2.34 22.63 0.19
N ILE A 220 1.11 22.10 0.18
CA ILE A 220 0.10 22.41 1.20
C ILE A 220 0.52 21.88 2.59
N PRO A 221 0.79 20.58 2.78
CA PRO A 221 1.27 20.07 4.08
C PRO A 221 2.71 20.51 4.40
N ASN A 222 3.58 20.78 3.42
CA ASN A 222 4.89 21.39 3.63
C ASN A 222 4.76 22.74 4.34
N TYR A 223 3.89 23.60 3.85
CA TYR A 223 3.64 24.91 4.43
C TYR A 223 3.00 24.81 5.82
N ALA A 224 2.12 23.82 6.04
CA ALA A 224 1.58 23.54 7.37
C ALA A 224 2.67 23.19 8.39
N PHE A 225 3.66 22.36 8.01
CA PHE A 225 4.80 22.04 8.86
C PHE A 225 5.66 23.27 9.18
N TYR A 226 5.99 24.07 8.16
CA TYR A 226 6.75 25.30 8.35
C TYR A 226 6.07 26.24 9.36
N ILE A 227 4.76 26.47 9.21
CA ILE A 227 3.99 27.31 10.14
C ILE A 227 3.95 26.70 11.53
N PHE A 228 3.73 25.39 11.65
CA PHE A 228 3.74 24.67 12.93
C PHE A 228 5.03 24.93 13.70
N VAL A 229 6.18 24.76 13.04
CA VAL A 229 7.49 24.97 13.66
C VAL A 229 7.75 26.44 14.00
N THR A 230 7.41 27.35 13.08
CA THR A 230 7.67 28.79 13.30
C THR A 230 6.72 29.42 14.32
N GLU A 231 5.50 28.92 14.47
CA GLU A 231 4.60 29.31 15.57
C GLU A 231 5.19 28.90 16.93
N MET A 232 5.69 27.67 17.05
CA MET A 232 6.41 27.24 18.26
C MET A 232 7.68 28.06 18.54
N ALA A 233 8.39 28.50 17.50
CA ALA A 233 9.61 29.30 17.64
C ALA A 233 9.37 30.71 18.20
N LYS A 234 8.11 31.16 18.35
CA LYS A 234 7.78 32.41 19.04
C LYS A 234 8.07 32.35 20.55
N SER A 235 8.10 31.15 21.15
CA SER A 235 8.32 30.92 22.58
C SER A 235 9.60 30.14 22.90
N ARG A 236 10.34 29.69 21.91
CA ARG A 236 11.56 28.89 22.04
C ARG A 236 12.51 29.12 20.84
N SER A 237 13.72 28.56 20.87
CA SER A 237 14.61 28.62 19.72
C SER A 237 14.04 27.87 18.52
N LEU A 238 14.38 28.30 17.30
CA LEU A 238 13.96 27.60 16.07
C LEU A 238 14.43 26.15 16.07
N GLU A 239 15.65 25.87 16.53
CA GLU A 239 16.19 24.51 16.63
C GLU A 239 15.40 23.63 17.61
N GLU A 240 14.95 24.16 18.72
CA GLU A 240 14.08 23.41 19.65
C GLU A 240 12.72 23.14 19.03
N ALA A 241 12.16 24.12 18.32
CA ALA A 241 10.90 23.96 17.60
C ALA A 241 11.01 22.93 16.46
N LYS A 242 12.12 22.94 15.67
CA LYS A 242 12.42 21.91 14.66
C LYS A 242 12.48 20.52 15.30
N LYS A 243 13.18 20.35 16.42
CA LYS A 243 13.28 19.07 17.15
C LYS A 243 11.93 18.55 17.67
N ILE A 244 11.03 19.42 18.06
CA ILE A 244 9.67 19.02 18.45
C ILE A 244 8.87 18.62 17.20
N GLY A 245 8.91 19.44 16.15
CA GLY A 245 8.20 19.21 14.91
C GLY A 245 8.54 17.88 14.26
N GLU A 246 9.84 17.58 14.08
CA GLU A 246 10.32 16.32 13.48
C GLU A 246 9.88 15.09 14.29
N LYS A 247 9.88 15.15 15.64
CA LYS A 247 9.41 14.04 16.49
C LYS A 247 7.90 13.83 16.40
N VAL A 248 7.12 14.91 16.36
CA VAL A 248 5.66 14.84 16.19
C VAL A 248 5.33 14.20 14.83
N TYR A 249 5.97 14.63 13.75
CA TYR A 249 5.77 14.09 12.41
C TYR A 249 6.20 12.64 12.31
N TYR A 250 7.37 12.28 12.86
CA TYR A 250 7.84 10.90 12.87
C TYR A 250 6.90 9.97 13.67
N TYR A 251 6.37 10.42 14.80
CA TYR A 251 5.40 9.65 15.57
C TYR A 251 4.10 9.44 14.78
N ALA A 252 3.58 10.49 14.13
CA ALA A 252 2.41 10.38 13.27
C ALA A 252 2.62 9.37 12.14
N LEU A 253 3.76 9.46 11.44
CA LEU A 253 4.13 8.56 10.34
C LEU A 253 4.20 7.08 10.78
N THR A 254 4.82 6.83 11.95
CA THR A 254 5.12 5.46 12.38
C THR A 254 4.01 4.80 13.22
N LYS A 255 3.01 5.57 13.70
CA LYS A 255 2.01 5.06 14.66
C LYS A 255 0.56 5.36 14.29
N LEU A 256 0.28 6.35 13.46
CA LEU A 256 -1.09 6.86 13.31
C LEU A 256 -1.56 6.95 11.87
N LEU A 257 -0.66 7.23 10.92
CA LEU A 257 -1.01 7.28 9.50
C LEU A 257 -1.12 5.88 8.92
N THR A 258 -1.99 5.73 7.93
CA THR A 258 -2.23 4.51 7.16
C THR A 258 -1.99 4.76 5.68
N ARG A 259 -2.01 3.71 4.88
CA ARG A 259 -1.75 3.75 3.44
C ARG A 259 -2.63 4.75 2.68
N SER A 260 -3.89 4.91 3.05
CA SER A 260 -4.87 5.78 2.39
C SER A 260 -5.10 7.12 3.08
N SER A 261 -4.29 7.49 4.07
CA SER A 261 -4.46 8.72 4.83
C SER A 261 -4.48 9.95 3.92
N ASN A 262 -5.48 10.80 4.10
CA ASN A 262 -5.68 12.07 3.40
C ASN A 262 -5.23 13.26 4.27
N PHE A 263 -5.36 14.49 3.77
CA PHE A 263 -4.92 15.70 4.51
C PHE A 263 -5.64 15.88 5.87
N LYS A 264 -6.90 15.48 5.99
CA LYS A 264 -7.61 15.55 7.28
C LYS A 264 -7.10 14.50 8.27
N ASP A 265 -6.77 13.31 7.77
CA ASP A 265 -6.16 12.25 8.58
C ASP A 265 -4.76 12.66 9.05
N LEU A 266 -3.96 13.31 8.18
CA LEU A 266 -2.68 13.90 8.55
C LEU A 266 -2.85 14.89 9.71
N ARG A 267 -3.79 15.85 9.60
CA ARG A 267 -4.06 16.80 10.68
C ARG A 267 -4.42 16.10 11.99
N ALA A 268 -5.33 15.14 11.95
CA ALA A 268 -5.75 14.37 13.13
C ALA A 268 -4.58 13.61 13.75
N ALA A 269 -3.74 12.99 12.95
CA ALA A 269 -2.54 12.26 13.38
C ALA A 269 -1.53 13.21 14.04
N ILE A 270 -1.28 14.38 13.47
CA ILE A 270 -0.36 15.37 14.05
C ILE A 270 -0.90 15.95 15.35
N GLU A 271 -2.19 16.33 15.42
CA GLU A 271 -2.83 16.81 16.66
C GLU A 271 -2.78 15.75 17.77
N LYS A 272 -3.03 14.48 17.44
CA LYS A 272 -2.90 13.33 18.35
C LYS A 272 -1.45 13.15 18.81
N SER A 273 -0.48 13.21 17.91
CA SER A 273 0.95 13.11 18.24
C SER A 273 1.40 14.21 19.21
N CYS A 274 0.94 15.45 18.99
CA CYS A 274 1.19 16.56 19.92
C CYS A 274 0.67 16.23 21.31
N THR A 275 -0.54 15.69 21.41
CA THR A 275 -1.15 15.31 22.69
C THR A 275 -0.40 14.15 23.36
N ASP A 276 -0.05 13.10 22.59
CA ASP A 276 0.62 11.91 23.13
C ASP A 276 2.04 12.20 23.63
N LEU A 277 2.78 13.03 22.89
CA LEU A 277 4.19 13.32 23.19
C LEU A 277 4.37 14.57 24.11
N TYR A 278 3.46 15.53 24.04
CA TYR A 278 3.62 16.86 24.63
C TYR A 278 2.35 17.36 25.37
N ASN A 279 1.61 16.48 26.06
CA ASN A 279 0.36 16.81 26.75
C ASN A 279 0.47 17.95 27.77
N ASN A 280 1.65 18.13 28.38
CA ASN A 280 1.94 19.19 29.33
C ASN A 280 2.47 20.48 28.67
N THR A 281 2.48 20.55 27.34
CA THR A 281 3.03 21.67 26.55
C THR A 281 1.97 22.12 25.55
N PRO A 282 0.90 22.81 26.00
CA PRO A 282 -0.30 23.05 25.19
C PRO A 282 -0.06 23.93 23.96
N ASP A 283 1.00 24.72 23.94
CA ASP A 283 1.40 25.54 22.80
C ASP A 283 1.86 24.68 21.60
N VAL A 284 2.36 23.44 21.83
CA VAL A 284 2.72 22.51 20.72
C VAL A 284 1.49 22.15 19.92
N LEU A 285 0.41 21.71 20.58
CA LEU A 285 -0.86 21.40 19.91
C LEU A 285 -1.49 22.65 19.28
N ALA A 286 -1.43 23.80 19.96
CA ALA A 286 -1.98 25.04 19.44
C ALA A 286 -1.23 25.49 18.17
N SER A 287 0.09 25.36 18.14
CA SER A 287 0.91 25.67 16.96
C SER A 287 0.61 24.75 15.77
N ALA A 288 0.39 23.44 16.02
CA ALA A 288 0.02 22.49 14.98
C ALA A 288 -1.35 22.86 14.38
N LYS A 289 -2.36 23.14 15.22
CA LYS A 289 -3.66 23.61 14.74
C LYS A 289 -3.54 24.88 13.91
N THR A 290 -2.74 25.84 14.33
CA THR A 290 -2.49 27.07 13.56
C THR A 290 -1.90 26.77 12.17
N GLY A 291 -0.96 25.81 12.08
CA GLY A 291 -0.38 25.38 10.81
C GLY A 291 -1.44 24.85 9.86
N PHE A 292 -2.25 23.89 10.31
CA PHE A 292 -3.29 23.28 9.47
C PHE A 292 -4.45 24.24 9.16
N ASP A 293 -4.86 25.09 10.10
CA ASP A 293 -5.88 26.13 9.86
C ASP A 293 -5.44 27.12 8.79
N ARG A 294 -4.15 27.51 8.79
CA ARG A 294 -3.58 28.46 7.85
C ARG A 294 -3.58 27.94 6.40
N VAL A 295 -3.41 26.64 6.20
CA VAL A 295 -3.47 26.00 4.88
C VAL A 295 -4.87 25.49 4.52
N GLY A 296 -5.86 25.71 5.36
CA GLY A 296 -7.25 25.34 5.11
C GLY A 296 -7.57 23.86 5.28
N ILE A 297 -6.67 23.06 5.84
CA ILE A 297 -6.95 21.67 6.20
C ILE A 297 -7.78 21.69 7.48
N GLY A 298 -9.11 21.57 7.34
CA GLY A 298 -10.04 21.55 8.45
C GLY A 298 -9.84 20.35 9.38
N SER A 299 -10.22 20.47 10.67
CA SER A 299 -10.27 19.30 11.55
C SER A 299 -11.23 18.27 10.97
N SER A 300 -10.82 17.01 10.90
CA SER A 300 -11.77 15.91 10.73
C SER A 300 -12.72 15.99 11.94
N GLY A 301 -13.97 16.37 11.70
CA GLY A 301 -14.99 16.24 12.74
C GLY A 301 -15.01 14.77 13.15
N GLY A 302 -14.46 14.48 14.32
CA GLY A 302 -14.26 13.21 14.97
C GLY A 302 -14.78 11.95 14.25
N ASN A 303 -14.07 11.51 13.26
CA ASN A 303 -13.95 10.13 12.87
C ASN A 303 -12.52 9.99 12.37
N GLY A 304 -11.65 9.50 13.24
CA GLY A 304 -10.40 8.89 12.80
C GLY A 304 -10.76 7.95 11.65
N GLY A 305 -9.94 7.98 10.57
CA GLY A 305 -10.19 7.21 9.38
C GLY A 305 -10.77 5.86 9.76
N SER A 306 -11.94 5.57 9.23
CA SER A 306 -12.57 4.28 9.44
C SER A 306 -11.63 3.23 8.86
N THR A 307 -10.77 2.68 9.70
CA THR A 307 -10.24 1.33 9.56
C THR A 307 -11.38 0.33 9.78
N GLY A 308 -12.53 0.58 9.18
CA GLY A 308 -13.54 -0.42 8.98
C GLY A 308 -12.91 -1.43 8.05
N ASN A 309 -12.52 -2.59 8.58
CA ASN A 309 -12.12 -3.73 7.77
C ASN A 309 -13.07 -3.81 6.59
N ARG A 310 -12.58 -3.57 5.37
CA ARG A 310 -13.34 -3.74 4.15
C ARG A 310 -13.57 -5.25 3.98
N ILE A 311 -14.69 -5.75 4.52
CA ILE A 311 -14.97 -7.18 4.63
C ILE A 311 -16.14 -7.53 3.74
N LEU A 312 -15.93 -8.48 2.84
CA LEU A 312 -16.97 -9.12 2.06
C LEU A 312 -17.77 -10.10 2.93
N LYS A 313 -19.02 -10.31 2.56
CA LYS A 313 -19.80 -11.43 3.13
C LYS A 313 -19.14 -12.75 2.77
N THR A 314 -19.04 -13.66 3.71
CA THR A 314 -18.55 -15.03 3.48
C THR A 314 -19.37 -15.71 2.37
N ASN A 315 -18.71 -16.42 1.46
CA ASN A 315 -19.39 -17.21 0.45
C ASN A 315 -20.23 -18.30 1.16
N PRO A 316 -21.56 -18.37 0.91
CA PRO A 316 -22.46 -19.25 1.66
C PRO A 316 -22.43 -20.71 1.20
N GLY A 317 -21.64 -21.06 0.18
CA GLY A 317 -21.58 -22.41 -0.40
C GLY A 317 -20.91 -23.44 0.47
N GLN A 318 -20.96 -24.71 0.04
CA GLN A 318 -20.17 -25.79 0.59
C GLN A 318 -18.69 -25.56 0.29
N GLU A 319 -17.84 -25.90 1.25
CA GLU A 319 -16.39 -25.68 1.18
C GLU A 319 -15.67 -26.88 0.56
N TYR A 320 -14.63 -26.59 -0.23
CA TYR A 320 -13.78 -27.56 -0.91
C TYR A 320 -12.34 -27.07 -0.94
N ILE A 321 -11.40 -28.02 -1.14
CA ILE A 321 -10.02 -27.75 -1.49
C ILE A 321 -9.73 -28.41 -2.85
N VAL A 322 -9.19 -27.62 -3.79
CA VAL A 322 -8.51 -28.16 -4.98
C VAL A 322 -7.02 -28.24 -4.64
N CYS A 323 -6.38 -29.36 -4.98
CA CYS A 323 -4.96 -29.58 -4.72
C CYS A 323 -4.36 -30.51 -5.78
N THR A 324 -3.04 -30.65 -5.77
CA THR A 324 -2.30 -31.67 -6.53
C THR A 324 -1.77 -32.73 -5.56
N ASP A 325 -1.33 -33.89 -6.07
CA ASP A 325 -0.56 -34.84 -5.26
C ASP A 325 0.86 -34.32 -4.99
N GLU A 326 1.61 -35.00 -4.13
CA GLU A 326 2.97 -34.62 -3.75
C GLU A 326 3.96 -34.52 -4.91
N ASN A 327 3.66 -35.18 -6.05
CA ASN A 327 4.48 -35.22 -7.27
C ASN A 327 3.89 -34.34 -8.38
N GLN A 328 2.89 -33.53 -8.12
CA GLN A 328 2.14 -32.69 -9.08
C GLN A 328 1.49 -33.48 -10.23
N ASN A 329 1.13 -34.75 -10.00
CA ASN A 329 0.44 -35.61 -10.99
C ASN A 329 -1.07 -35.52 -10.83
N GLY A 330 -1.68 -34.57 -11.45
CA GLY A 330 -3.12 -34.40 -11.48
C GLY A 330 -3.64 -33.35 -10.49
N LEU A 331 -4.90 -32.99 -10.69
CA LEU A 331 -5.66 -32.15 -9.78
C LEU A 331 -6.78 -32.94 -9.13
N TYR A 332 -7.00 -32.70 -7.87
CA TYR A 332 -7.98 -33.37 -7.03
C TYR A 332 -8.87 -32.32 -6.33
N ILE A 333 -10.12 -32.69 -6.07
CA ILE A 333 -11.03 -31.92 -5.22
C ILE A 333 -11.37 -32.71 -3.96
N TYR A 334 -11.34 -32.04 -2.82
CA TYR A 334 -11.57 -32.59 -1.48
C TYR A 334 -12.70 -31.82 -0.78
N ASP A 335 -13.71 -32.51 -0.25
CA ASP A 335 -14.92 -31.95 0.38
C ASP A 335 -14.92 -32.08 1.92
N PHE A 336 -13.78 -32.40 2.52
CA PHE A 336 -13.57 -32.67 3.96
C PHE A 336 -14.25 -33.92 4.54
N ASN A 337 -15.14 -34.58 3.79
CA ASN A 337 -15.91 -35.72 4.27
C ASN A 337 -15.51 -37.04 3.62
N ASN A 338 -14.99 -36.97 2.40
CA ASN A 338 -14.70 -38.11 1.55
C ASN A 338 -13.23 -38.13 1.12
N ASN A 339 -12.78 -39.21 0.49
CA ASN A 339 -11.47 -39.22 -0.17
C ASN A 339 -11.46 -38.20 -1.33
N PRO A 340 -10.29 -37.57 -1.61
CA PRO A 340 -10.17 -36.66 -2.74
C PRO A 340 -10.60 -37.33 -4.06
N VAL A 341 -11.32 -36.58 -4.87
CA VAL A 341 -11.79 -37.02 -6.19
C VAL A 341 -10.90 -36.39 -7.27
N ILE A 342 -10.42 -37.22 -8.22
CA ILE A 342 -9.59 -36.74 -9.31
C ILE A 342 -10.42 -35.88 -10.30
N LEU A 343 -9.88 -34.72 -10.65
CA LEU A 343 -10.42 -33.82 -11.67
C LEU A 343 -9.75 -34.02 -13.04
N THR A 344 -8.42 -34.19 -13.03
CA THR A 344 -7.59 -34.52 -14.20
C THR A 344 -6.35 -35.29 -13.79
N ASN A 345 -5.86 -36.19 -14.68
CA ASN A 345 -4.59 -36.91 -14.51
C ASN A 345 -3.39 -36.13 -15.11
N ARG A 346 -3.60 -34.90 -15.57
CA ARG A 346 -2.54 -34.11 -16.18
C ARG A 346 -1.63 -33.54 -15.09
N SER A 347 -0.33 -33.79 -15.20
CA SER A 347 0.66 -33.17 -14.32
C SER A 347 0.67 -31.66 -14.51
N VAL A 348 0.81 -30.93 -13.41
CA VAL A 348 0.77 -29.46 -13.35
C VAL A 348 2.09 -28.86 -12.91
N ILE A 349 2.41 -27.65 -13.34
CA ILE A 349 3.67 -26.96 -13.00
C ILE A 349 3.46 -25.72 -12.11
N CYS A 350 2.21 -25.34 -11.87
CA CYS A 350 1.89 -24.22 -10.99
C CYS A 350 0.68 -24.56 -10.10
N LYS A 351 0.53 -23.81 -9.00
CA LYS A 351 -0.64 -23.88 -8.15
C LYS A 351 -1.89 -23.54 -8.96
N PRO A 352 -2.99 -24.33 -8.89
CA PRO A 352 -4.20 -24.02 -9.65
C PRO A 352 -4.84 -22.72 -9.17
N SER A 353 -5.44 -21.95 -10.07
CA SER A 353 -6.21 -20.77 -9.78
C SER A 353 -7.71 -21.03 -9.94
N VAL A 354 -8.52 -20.61 -8.96
CA VAL A 354 -9.93 -21.00 -8.84
C VAL A 354 -10.79 -19.74 -8.66
N THR A 355 -11.90 -19.67 -9.40
CA THR A 355 -12.92 -18.61 -9.19
C THR A 355 -13.55 -18.70 -7.80
N ASP A 356 -14.11 -17.61 -7.29
CA ASP A 356 -14.68 -17.53 -5.92
C ASP A 356 -15.74 -18.59 -5.64
N ASN A 357 -16.51 -18.96 -6.69
CA ASN A 357 -17.56 -19.98 -6.62
C ASN A 357 -17.11 -21.39 -7.05
N GLY A 358 -15.82 -21.56 -7.38
CA GLY A 358 -15.26 -22.83 -7.78
C GLY A 358 -15.77 -23.40 -9.13
N GLN A 359 -16.52 -22.65 -9.91
CA GLN A 359 -17.05 -23.16 -11.18
C GLN A 359 -15.98 -23.30 -12.26
N GLU A 360 -14.85 -22.58 -12.10
CA GLU A 360 -13.76 -22.60 -13.05
C GLU A 360 -12.43 -22.75 -12.31
N ILE A 361 -11.56 -23.63 -12.82
CA ILE A 361 -10.21 -23.90 -12.29
C ILE A 361 -9.24 -23.81 -13.47
N TYR A 362 -8.25 -22.94 -13.36
CA TYR A 362 -7.24 -22.71 -14.38
C TYR A 362 -5.88 -23.20 -13.91
N TYR A 363 -5.08 -23.77 -14.81
CA TYR A 363 -3.77 -24.30 -14.50
C TYR A 363 -2.89 -24.44 -15.75
N VAL A 364 -1.58 -24.57 -15.54
CA VAL A 364 -0.61 -24.86 -16.59
C VAL A 364 -0.16 -26.31 -16.43
N GLY A 365 -0.27 -27.08 -17.54
CA GLY A 365 0.19 -28.46 -17.58
C GLY A 365 1.71 -28.58 -17.62
N SER A 366 2.25 -29.77 -17.35
CA SER A 366 3.71 -30.06 -17.49
C SER A 366 4.22 -29.90 -18.93
N ASP A 367 3.32 -29.86 -19.89
CA ASP A 367 3.57 -29.51 -21.29
C ASP A 367 3.59 -27.99 -21.55
N LYS A 368 3.54 -27.17 -20.50
CA LYS A 368 3.53 -25.69 -20.53
C LYS A 368 2.37 -25.08 -21.31
N LYS A 369 1.27 -25.84 -21.50
CA LYS A 369 0.05 -25.38 -22.13
C LYS A 369 -0.98 -24.94 -21.08
N LEU A 370 -1.92 -24.10 -21.51
CA LEU A 370 -2.95 -23.52 -20.65
C LEU A 370 -4.24 -24.36 -20.71
N TYR A 371 -4.74 -24.76 -19.53
CA TYR A 371 -5.94 -25.56 -19.37
C TYR A 371 -6.93 -24.94 -18.40
N ALA A 372 -8.22 -25.29 -18.58
CA ALA A 372 -9.27 -24.99 -17.64
C ALA A 372 -10.17 -26.20 -17.39
N LEU A 373 -10.70 -26.27 -16.18
CA LEU A 373 -11.75 -27.18 -15.76
C LEU A 373 -13.02 -26.38 -15.50
N TYR A 374 -14.10 -26.70 -16.22
CA TYR A 374 -15.41 -26.04 -16.08
C TYR A 374 -16.41 -26.96 -15.40
N TYR A 375 -17.04 -26.49 -14.33
CA TYR A 375 -18.06 -27.26 -13.63
C TYR A 375 -19.38 -27.26 -14.39
N ASN A 376 -19.87 -28.46 -14.74
CA ASN A 376 -21.15 -28.64 -15.38
C ASN A 376 -22.24 -28.95 -14.33
N THR A 377 -23.14 -28.01 -14.07
CA THR A 377 -24.20 -28.13 -13.06
C THR A 377 -25.18 -29.25 -13.30
N SER A 378 -25.40 -29.63 -14.58
CA SER A 378 -26.31 -30.71 -14.96
C SER A 378 -25.73 -32.10 -14.67
N THR A 379 -24.43 -32.28 -14.95
CA THR A 379 -23.71 -33.55 -14.69
C THR A 379 -23.05 -33.61 -13.36
N ARG A 380 -22.91 -32.47 -12.65
CA ARG A 380 -22.14 -32.29 -11.40
C ARG A 380 -20.69 -32.76 -11.52
N LYS A 381 -20.05 -32.49 -12.66
CA LYS A 381 -18.69 -32.89 -12.95
C LYS A 381 -17.94 -31.73 -13.61
N TYR A 382 -16.64 -31.69 -13.39
CA TYR A 382 -15.75 -30.81 -14.14
C TYR A 382 -15.42 -31.44 -15.51
N THR A 383 -15.29 -30.58 -16.51
CA THR A 383 -14.86 -30.94 -17.86
C THR A 383 -13.62 -30.13 -18.20
N GLU A 384 -12.55 -30.83 -18.59
CA GLU A 384 -11.29 -30.20 -19.01
C GLU A 384 -11.38 -29.63 -20.42
N SER A 385 -10.80 -28.45 -20.62
CA SER A 385 -10.64 -27.78 -21.91
C SER A 385 -9.20 -27.30 -22.05
N LEU A 386 -8.61 -27.51 -23.23
CA LEU A 386 -7.38 -26.86 -23.64
C LEU A 386 -7.75 -25.45 -24.12
N LEU A 387 -7.18 -24.42 -23.47
CA LEU A 387 -7.44 -23.02 -23.81
C LEU A 387 -6.45 -22.49 -24.83
N ASP A 388 -5.18 -22.86 -24.66
CA ASP A 388 -4.10 -22.48 -25.55
C ASP A 388 -3.12 -23.64 -25.66
N ASP A 389 -2.73 -24.01 -26.88
CA ASP A 389 -1.85 -25.14 -27.17
C ASP A 389 -0.38 -24.74 -27.37
N ASP A 390 -0.04 -23.46 -27.25
CA ASP A 390 1.33 -22.98 -27.25
C ASP A 390 2.04 -23.37 -25.93
N PRO A 391 3.18 -24.07 -25.99
CA PRO A 391 3.88 -24.57 -24.78
C PRO A 391 4.78 -23.48 -24.15
N ILE A 392 4.19 -22.36 -23.80
CA ILE A 392 4.93 -21.14 -23.39
C ILE A 392 4.59 -20.64 -21.97
N TYR A 393 3.61 -21.22 -21.30
CA TYR A 393 3.11 -20.72 -20.04
C TYR A 393 3.95 -21.21 -18.85
N ARG A 394 4.15 -20.32 -17.86
CA ARG A 394 4.76 -20.60 -16.55
C ARG A 394 3.69 -20.69 -15.47
N ASN A 395 2.86 -19.66 -15.35
CA ASN A 395 1.83 -19.56 -14.32
C ASN A 395 0.60 -18.82 -14.84
N VAL A 396 -0.54 -18.99 -14.14
CA VAL A 396 -1.83 -18.43 -14.51
C VAL A 396 -2.64 -18.07 -13.27
N ALA A 397 -3.40 -16.97 -13.34
CA ALA A 397 -4.37 -16.59 -12.32
C ALA A 397 -5.67 -16.13 -12.95
N ILE A 398 -6.82 -16.58 -12.41
CA ILE A 398 -8.17 -16.13 -12.78
C ILE A 398 -8.68 -15.14 -11.74
N SER A 399 -9.36 -14.07 -12.17
CA SER A 399 -10.08 -13.19 -11.26
C SER A 399 -11.20 -13.92 -10.52
N LYS A 400 -11.57 -13.46 -9.34
CA LYS A 400 -12.54 -14.13 -8.47
C LYS A 400 -13.91 -14.28 -9.14
N ASP A 401 -14.26 -13.39 -10.05
CA ASP A 401 -15.49 -13.38 -10.84
C ASP A 401 -15.41 -14.14 -12.18
N GLY A 402 -14.21 -14.59 -12.59
CA GLY A 402 -13.95 -15.34 -13.80
C GLY A 402 -13.79 -14.50 -15.08
N TYR A 403 -13.78 -13.16 -15.01
CA TYR A 403 -13.70 -12.32 -16.22
C TYR A 403 -12.29 -12.00 -16.68
N LEU A 404 -11.29 -11.98 -15.81
CA LEU A 404 -9.91 -11.63 -16.17
C LEU A 404 -8.98 -12.81 -15.90
N LEU A 405 -8.21 -13.20 -16.91
CA LEU A 405 -7.17 -14.24 -16.83
C LEU A 405 -5.79 -13.61 -17.01
N ALA A 406 -4.97 -13.68 -15.99
CA ALA A 406 -3.58 -13.28 -16.05
C ALA A 406 -2.69 -14.48 -16.35
N ALA A 407 -1.68 -14.30 -17.19
CA ALA A 407 -0.69 -15.33 -17.51
C ALA A 407 0.71 -14.72 -17.58
N VAL A 408 1.71 -15.50 -17.18
CA VAL A 408 3.14 -15.22 -17.35
C VAL A 408 3.78 -16.35 -18.14
N LEU A 409 4.79 -15.98 -18.93
CA LEU A 409 5.44 -16.91 -19.85
C LEU A 409 6.68 -17.56 -19.22
N ASP A 410 7.02 -18.77 -19.67
CA ASP A 410 8.22 -19.49 -19.23
C ASP A 410 9.48 -19.00 -19.96
N VAL A 411 9.66 -17.71 -19.96
CA VAL A 411 10.82 -16.98 -20.47
C VAL A 411 11.06 -15.76 -19.58
N ALA A 412 12.25 -15.19 -19.60
CA ALA A 412 12.53 -13.92 -18.96
C ALA A 412 11.79 -12.81 -19.74
N ASP A 413 10.53 -12.60 -19.41
CA ASP A 413 9.67 -11.54 -19.96
C ASP A 413 9.17 -10.63 -18.83
N GLN A 414 9.57 -9.38 -18.88
CA GLN A 414 9.16 -8.33 -17.96
C GLN A 414 7.68 -7.97 -18.12
N SER A 415 6.78 -8.92 -18.30
CA SER A 415 5.38 -8.61 -18.61
C SER A 415 4.41 -9.64 -18.09
N VAL A 416 3.22 -9.16 -17.79
CA VAL A 416 2.03 -9.98 -17.55
C VAL A 416 1.04 -9.78 -18.68
N TYR A 417 0.44 -10.85 -19.16
CA TYR A 417 -0.58 -10.86 -20.19
C TYR A 417 -1.94 -11.07 -19.55
N ILE A 418 -2.89 -10.18 -19.80
CA ILE A 418 -4.24 -10.29 -19.23
C ILE A 418 -5.26 -10.36 -20.35
N TYR A 419 -6.10 -11.39 -20.30
CA TYR A 419 -7.23 -11.58 -21.18
C TYR A 419 -8.53 -11.28 -20.44
N ASN A 420 -9.46 -10.56 -21.12
CA ASN A 420 -10.79 -10.26 -20.60
C ASN A 420 -11.84 -11.13 -21.32
N PHE A 421 -12.54 -11.97 -20.57
CA PHE A 421 -13.59 -12.86 -21.08
C PHE A 421 -14.95 -12.19 -21.18
N ASP A 422 -15.12 -10.91 -20.77
CA ASP A 422 -16.38 -10.20 -20.94
C ASP A 422 -16.78 -10.18 -22.44
N PRO A 423 -17.96 -10.70 -22.82
CA PRO A 423 -18.42 -10.71 -24.20
C PRO A 423 -18.47 -9.32 -24.85
N ALA A 424 -18.63 -8.27 -24.06
CA ALA A 424 -18.66 -6.89 -24.52
C ALA A 424 -17.25 -6.34 -24.82
N VAL A 425 -16.18 -6.91 -24.25
CA VAL A 425 -14.81 -6.40 -24.31
C VAL A 425 -13.81 -7.55 -24.51
N LYS A 426 -14.03 -8.45 -25.43
CA LYS A 426 -13.05 -9.51 -25.74
C LYS A 426 -11.73 -8.89 -26.26
N ALA A 427 -10.83 -8.59 -25.35
CA ALA A 427 -9.51 -8.05 -25.64
C ALA A 427 -8.47 -8.61 -24.67
N TRP A 428 -7.24 -8.63 -25.07
CA TRP A 428 -6.11 -8.90 -24.18
C TRP A 428 -5.19 -7.68 -24.13
N LYS A 429 -4.47 -7.50 -23.00
CA LYS A 429 -3.49 -6.43 -22.81
C LYS A 429 -2.24 -6.98 -22.18
N LYS A 430 -1.08 -6.56 -22.72
CA LYS A 430 0.25 -6.79 -22.15
C LYS A 430 0.57 -5.61 -21.21
N PHE A 431 0.91 -5.91 -19.98
CA PHE A 431 1.41 -4.95 -19.00
C PHE A 431 2.90 -5.19 -18.77
N LYS A 432 3.73 -4.19 -19.05
CA LYS A 432 5.16 -4.26 -18.72
C LYS A 432 5.33 -4.06 -17.22
N LEU A 433 6.10 -4.95 -16.59
CA LEU A 433 6.49 -4.82 -15.20
C LEU A 433 7.71 -3.91 -15.07
N TYR A 434 7.77 -3.17 -13.99
CA TYR A 434 8.87 -2.28 -13.63
C TYR A 434 8.91 -2.12 -12.11
N ASN A 435 10.08 -1.80 -11.56
CA ASN A 435 10.15 -1.34 -10.18
C ASN A 435 9.66 0.11 -10.13
N PRO A 436 8.62 0.41 -9.34
CA PRO A 436 8.09 1.76 -9.24
C PRO A 436 9.08 2.69 -8.56
N SER A 437 9.22 3.89 -9.10
CA SER A 437 9.90 5.01 -8.45
C SER A 437 8.87 6.06 -8.06
N TYR A 438 9.19 6.86 -7.05
CA TYR A 438 8.35 7.98 -6.62
C TYR A 438 8.43 9.20 -7.56
N SER A 439 9.06 9.06 -8.72
CA SER A 439 9.20 10.12 -9.72
C SER A 439 8.72 9.71 -11.11
N ASN A 440 7.93 8.65 -11.24
CA ASN A 440 7.46 8.07 -12.50
C ASN A 440 8.59 7.57 -13.44
N THR A 441 9.81 7.41 -12.95
CA THR A 441 10.90 6.79 -13.71
C THR A 441 10.78 5.28 -13.64
N VAL A 442 10.86 4.59 -14.78
CA VAL A 442 10.83 3.12 -14.87
C VAL A 442 12.24 2.59 -14.67
N THR A 443 12.39 1.56 -13.84
CA THR A 443 13.67 0.83 -13.68
C THR A 443 13.59 -0.54 -14.34
N GLY A 444 14.74 -1.04 -14.83
CA GLY A 444 14.84 -2.27 -15.64
C GLY A 444 15.24 -3.51 -14.85
N ASP A 445 15.05 -3.52 -13.53
CA ASP A 445 15.50 -4.62 -12.64
C ASP A 445 14.61 -5.85 -12.69
N VAL A 446 13.33 -5.72 -13.02
CA VAL A 446 12.38 -6.84 -13.08
C VAL A 446 12.79 -7.80 -14.20
N GLN A 447 12.91 -9.08 -13.87
CA GLN A 447 13.23 -10.14 -14.84
C GLN A 447 11.96 -10.83 -15.33
N TYR A 448 11.14 -11.34 -14.42
CA TYR A 448 9.84 -11.96 -14.69
C TYR A 448 9.00 -12.04 -13.41
N ALA A 449 7.70 -12.21 -13.56
CA ALA A 449 6.79 -12.56 -12.48
C ALA A 449 6.55 -14.07 -12.44
N ASP A 450 6.07 -14.59 -11.29
CA ASP A 450 5.67 -15.99 -11.15
C ASP A 450 4.27 -16.13 -10.54
N VAL A 451 4.12 -16.08 -9.24
CA VAL A 451 2.81 -16.27 -8.57
C VAL A 451 1.98 -15.02 -8.63
N MET A 452 0.70 -15.19 -8.96
CA MET A 452 -0.25 -14.09 -9.13
C MET A 452 -1.57 -14.39 -8.40
N ASP A 453 -2.21 -13.36 -7.85
CA ASP A 453 -3.58 -13.42 -7.34
C ASP A 453 -4.31 -12.10 -7.57
N PHE A 454 -5.54 -12.14 -8.08
CA PHE A 454 -6.35 -10.94 -8.29
C PHE A 454 -6.96 -10.43 -6.99
N SER A 455 -7.07 -9.11 -6.84
CA SER A 455 -7.96 -8.49 -5.86
C SER A 455 -9.40 -8.97 -6.06
N HIS A 456 -10.21 -8.85 -5.03
CA HIS A 456 -11.59 -9.37 -5.06
C HIS A 456 -12.45 -8.76 -6.16
N ASP A 457 -12.21 -7.50 -6.50
CA ASP A 457 -12.90 -6.74 -7.55
C ASP A 457 -12.24 -6.84 -8.93
N GLY A 458 -11.10 -7.53 -9.04
CA GLY A 458 -10.35 -7.68 -10.29
C GLY A 458 -9.61 -6.43 -10.77
N GLU A 459 -9.62 -5.31 -10.02
CA GLU A 459 -8.92 -4.08 -10.45
C GLU A 459 -7.40 -4.18 -10.34
N PHE A 460 -6.92 -4.95 -9.36
CA PHE A 460 -5.48 -5.15 -9.12
C PHE A 460 -5.08 -6.61 -9.27
N LEU A 461 -3.89 -6.82 -9.80
CA LEU A 461 -3.19 -8.09 -9.78
C LEU A 461 -2.00 -7.98 -8.82
N MET A 462 -2.03 -8.72 -7.73
CA MET A 462 -0.88 -8.93 -6.85
C MET A 462 0.00 -10.01 -7.48
N TYR A 463 1.31 -9.80 -7.49
CA TYR A 463 2.27 -10.74 -8.08
C TYR A 463 3.60 -10.70 -7.34
N ASP A 464 4.34 -11.79 -7.36
CA ASP A 464 5.77 -11.74 -7.04
C ASP A 464 6.62 -11.67 -8.31
N ALA A 465 7.81 -11.11 -8.19
CA ALA A 465 8.73 -10.99 -9.31
C ALA A 465 10.18 -11.12 -8.87
N ASP A 466 10.97 -11.76 -9.73
CA ASP A 466 12.42 -11.76 -9.66
C ASP A 466 12.98 -10.44 -10.17
N ASN A 467 13.82 -9.83 -9.37
CA ASN A 467 14.49 -8.57 -9.65
C ASN A 467 16.00 -8.74 -9.52
N ILE A 468 16.75 -8.19 -10.49
CA ILE A 468 18.22 -8.29 -10.52
C ILE A 468 18.82 -6.92 -10.79
N ILE A 469 19.70 -6.46 -9.91
CA ILE A 469 20.65 -5.39 -10.21
C ILE A 469 21.97 -6.06 -10.59
N LYS A 470 22.23 -6.18 -11.89
CA LYS A 470 23.46 -6.83 -12.41
C LYS A 470 24.68 -5.96 -12.14
N ARG A 471 25.79 -6.61 -11.76
CA ARG A 471 27.07 -5.96 -11.50
C ARG A 471 28.10 -6.42 -12.52
N ASN A 472 28.92 -5.51 -13.00
CA ASN A 472 30.04 -5.88 -13.91
C ASN A 472 31.20 -6.55 -13.14
N THR A 473 31.25 -6.39 -11.81
CA THR A 473 32.25 -7.01 -10.95
C THR A 473 31.62 -7.42 -9.64
N GLY A 474 31.79 -8.68 -9.24
CA GLY A 474 31.17 -9.25 -8.04
C GLY A 474 29.84 -9.95 -8.34
N ASP A 475 29.15 -10.40 -7.30
CA ASP A 475 27.87 -11.09 -7.43
C ASP A 475 26.75 -10.11 -7.76
N ASP A 476 25.79 -10.51 -8.56
CA ASP A 476 24.57 -9.74 -8.82
C ASP A 476 23.77 -9.60 -7.52
N TYR A 477 23.00 -8.50 -7.41
CA TYR A 477 22.02 -8.34 -6.33
C TYR A 477 20.67 -8.80 -6.86
N GLU A 478 20.25 -9.98 -6.42
CA GLU A 478 19.01 -10.64 -6.81
C GLU A 478 18.06 -10.71 -5.62
N TYR A 479 16.77 -10.41 -5.83
CA TYR A 479 15.75 -10.46 -4.79
C TYR A 479 14.37 -10.66 -5.41
N TRP A 480 13.49 -11.34 -4.68
CA TRP A 480 12.09 -11.44 -5.01
C TRP A 480 11.27 -10.46 -4.17
N ASP A 481 10.26 -9.89 -4.79
CA ASP A 481 9.44 -8.84 -4.22
C ASP A 481 7.99 -8.96 -4.68
N ILE A 482 7.06 -8.36 -3.93
CA ILE A 482 5.63 -8.39 -4.22
C ILE A 482 5.16 -7.01 -4.67
N GLY A 483 4.50 -6.97 -5.83
CA GLY A 483 3.89 -5.78 -6.41
C GLY A 483 2.39 -5.93 -6.63
N PHE A 484 1.71 -4.79 -6.73
CA PHE A 484 0.30 -4.64 -7.09
C PHE A 484 0.20 -3.87 -8.39
N LEU A 485 -0.21 -4.53 -9.45
CA LEU A 485 -0.40 -3.98 -10.78
C LEU A 485 -1.86 -3.58 -11.00
N ARG A 486 -2.13 -2.33 -11.33
CA ARG A 486 -3.49 -1.89 -11.68
C ARG A 486 -3.83 -2.32 -13.10
N VAL A 487 -4.69 -3.33 -13.23
CA VAL A 487 -4.99 -3.98 -14.52
C VAL A 487 -6.32 -3.57 -15.12
N PHE A 488 -7.30 -3.21 -14.29
CA PHE A 488 -8.63 -2.85 -14.74
C PHE A 488 -9.23 -1.70 -13.93
N ASN A 489 -10.20 -0.98 -14.49
CA ASN A 489 -10.99 0.06 -13.84
C ASN A 489 -12.47 -0.29 -14.04
N ASN A 490 -13.10 -0.85 -13.02
CA ASN A 490 -14.49 -1.30 -13.05
C ASN A 490 -15.48 -0.15 -13.27
N SER A 491 -15.19 1.03 -12.68
CA SER A 491 -16.07 2.19 -12.79
C SER A 491 -16.14 2.74 -14.22
N ALA A 492 -15.04 2.65 -14.97
CA ALA A 492 -14.96 3.12 -16.36
C ALA A 492 -15.14 1.99 -17.37
N ASN A 493 -15.15 0.72 -16.94
CA ASN A 493 -15.12 -0.50 -17.77
C ASN A 493 -13.98 -0.44 -18.81
N THR A 494 -12.78 -0.09 -18.36
CA THR A 494 -11.57 0.06 -19.19
C THR A 494 -10.38 -0.64 -18.57
N TRP A 495 -9.37 -0.90 -19.38
CA TRP A 495 -8.06 -1.34 -18.88
C TRP A 495 -7.48 -0.32 -17.89
N GLY A 496 -6.89 -0.82 -16.82
CA GLY A 496 -6.10 -0.03 -15.89
C GLY A 496 -4.89 0.64 -16.55
N ASP A 497 -4.32 1.60 -15.87
CA ASP A 497 -3.16 2.39 -16.34
C ASP A 497 -1.84 1.60 -16.28
N GLY A 498 -1.82 0.45 -15.60
CA GLY A 498 -0.62 -0.37 -15.43
C GLY A 498 0.30 0.15 -14.32
N LYS A 499 -0.20 1.04 -13.47
CA LYS A 499 0.56 1.51 -12.30
C LYS A 499 0.86 0.35 -11.36
N ILE A 500 2.10 0.31 -10.88
CA ILE A 500 2.58 -0.68 -9.92
C ILE A 500 2.85 0.01 -8.58
N GLU A 501 2.44 -0.64 -7.50
CA GLU A 501 2.78 -0.30 -6.13
C GLU A 501 3.43 -1.50 -5.45
N LYS A 502 4.50 -1.30 -4.70
CA LYS A 502 5.18 -2.39 -3.97
C LYS A 502 4.49 -2.67 -2.63
N LEU A 503 4.56 -3.92 -2.19
CA LEU A 503 4.11 -4.29 -0.84
C LEU A 503 5.00 -3.65 0.23
N VAL A 504 6.31 -3.75 0.03
CA VAL A 504 7.34 -3.21 0.93
C VAL A 504 8.26 -2.29 0.13
N ALA A 505 8.57 -1.14 0.67
CA ALA A 505 9.44 -0.18 -0.02
C ALA A 505 10.93 -0.55 0.05
N SER A 506 11.32 -1.45 0.95
CA SER A 506 12.68 -1.93 1.10
C SER A 506 12.69 -3.24 1.87
N LEU A 507 13.32 -4.25 1.32
CA LEU A 507 13.58 -5.51 2.02
C LEU A 507 14.95 -5.45 2.70
N PRO A 508 15.12 -6.12 3.86
CA PRO A 508 16.43 -6.33 4.46
C PRO A 508 17.38 -7.09 3.50
N ASP A 509 18.69 -6.91 3.66
CA ASP A 509 19.68 -7.62 2.85
C ASP A 509 19.57 -9.14 3.07
N GLY A 510 19.53 -9.91 1.98
CA GLY A 510 19.33 -11.36 2.02
C GLY A 510 17.88 -11.83 2.19
N VAL A 511 16.92 -10.91 2.23
CA VAL A 511 15.49 -11.25 2.32
C VAL A 511 14.83 -11.20 0.95
N THR A 512 13.95 -12.18 0.71
CA THR A 512 13.03 -12.20 -0.43
C THR A 512 11.61 -12.52 0.05
N ILE A 513 10.59 -12.04 -0.68
CA ILE A 513 9.18 -12.32 -0.40
C ILE A 513 8.48 -12.82 -1.65
N GLY A 514 7.59 -13.80 -1.51
CA GLY A 514 6.89 -14.39 -2.66
C GLY A 514 5.66 -15.21 -2.29
N ASN A 515 5.08 -15.88 -3.27
CA ASN A 515 3.87 -16.69 -3.14
C ASN A 515 2.68 -15.95 -2.49
N PRO A 516 2.34 -14.73 -2.93
CA PRO A 516 1.32 -13.94 -2.28
C PRO A 516 -0.08 -14.45 -2.55
N VAL A 517 -0.98 -14.31 -1.56
CA VAL A 517 -2.42 -14.63 -1.69
C VAL A 517 -3.27 -13.67 -0.91
N PHE A 518 -4.41 -13.23 -1.48
CA PHE A 518 -5.42 -12.48 -0.75
C PHE A 518 -6.24 -13.38 0.19
N SER A 519 -6.68 -12.82 1.32
CA SER A 519 -7.72 -13.46 2.13
C SER A 519 -9.02 -13.59 1.35
N LYS A 520 -9.96 -14.43 1.81
CA LYS A 520 -11.23 -14.65 1.07
C LYS A 520 -12.23 -13.51 1.28
N ASN A 521 -12.19 -12.82 2.41
CA ASN A 521 -13.23 -11.85 2.76
C ASN A 521 -12.68 -10.45 3.09
N SER A 522 -11.41 -10.31 3.45
CA SER A 522 -10.82 -9.02 3.82
C SER A 522 -10.00 -8.46 2.67
N LEU A 523 -10.44 -7.34 2.10
CA LEU A 523 -9.80 -6.75 0.91
C LEU A 523 -8.35 -6.32 1.16
N ASP A 524 -7.99 -6.06 2.42
CA ASP A 524 -6.70 -5.52 2.83
C ASP A 524 -5.79 -6.55 3.52
N VAL A 525 -6.21 -7.84 3.56
CA VAL A 525 -5.43 -8.90 4.22
C VAL A 525 -4.87 -9.85 3.18
N ILE A 526 -3.56 -10.10 3.30
CA ILE A 526 -2.79 -11.03 2.46
C ILE A 526 -1.94 -11.96 3.31
N ALA A 527 -1.47 -13.05 2.72
CA ALA A 527 -0.39 -13.86 3.26
C ALA A 527 0.64 -14.13 2.17
N PHE A 528 1.91 -14.35 2.57
CA PHE A 528 3.01 -14.61 1.65
C PHE A 528 4.17 -15.31 2.36
N ASP A 529 5.07 -15.92 1.60
CA ASP A 529 6.32 -16.48 2.10
C ASP A 529 7.37 -15.36 2.24
N TYR A 530 8.03 -15.31 3.38
CA TYR A 530 9.18 -14.45 3.68
C TYR A 530 10.39 -15.35 3.90
N ILE A 531 11.48 -15.13 3.19
CA ILE A 531 12.62 -16.03 3.13
C ILE A 531 13.87 -15.24 3.52
N GLU A 532 14.61 -15.74 4.55
CA GLU A 532 15.89 -15.20 4.97
C GLU A 532 17.03 -16.07 4.48
N ASP A 533 18.08 -15.43 3.96
CA ASP A 533 19.33 -16.08 3.51
C ASP A 533 19.11 -17.30 2.59
N GLY A 534 18.01 -17.32 1.86
CA GLY A 534 17.63 -18.38 0.92
C GLY A 534 17.30 -19.74 1.56
N THR A 535 17.21 -19.83 2.88
CA THR A 535 17.09 -21.13 3.59
C THR A 535 15.97 -21.18 4.61
N THR A 536 15.68 -20.10 5.33
CA THR A 536 14.66 -20.04 6.37
C THR A 536 13.43 -19.33 5.86
N ALA A 537 12.32 -20.04 5.78
CA ALA A 537 11.05 -19.48 5.33
C ALA A 537 10.09 -19.24 6.52
N TYR A 538 9.31 -18.19 6.42
CA TYR A 538 8.21 -17.85 7.31
C TYR A 538 6.95 -17.70 6.49
N LEU A 539 5.80 -18.11 7.01
CA LEU A 539 4.51 -17.67 6.49
C LEU A 539 4.11 -16.39 7.22
N VAL A 540 4.03 -15.29 6.51
CA VAL A 540 3.70 -13.97 7.04
C VAL A 540 2.30 -13.58 6.60
N GLY A 541 1.48 -13.08 7.54
CA GLY A 541 0.24 -12.39 7.26
C GLY A 541 0.42 -10.88 7.34
N SER A 542 -0.24 -10.14 6.48
CA SER A 542 -0.20 -8.68 6.48
C SER A 542 -1.57 -8.05 6.26
N ASN A 543 -1.83 -6.97 6.98
CA ASN A 543 -2.87 -6.02 6.62
C ASN A 543 -2.23 -4.84 5.89
N ILE A 544 -2.42 -4.77 4.58
CA ILE A 544 -1.75 -3.81 3.70
C ILE A 544 -2.24 -2.36 3.91
N GLU A 545 -3.42 -2.16 4.49
CA GLU A 545 -3.94 -0.81 4.80
C GLU A 545 -3.28 -0.24 6.07
N SER A 546 -3.18 -1.05 7.13
CA SER A 546 -2.54 -0.65 8.38
C SER A 546 -1.03 -0.87 8.41
N ASN A 547 -0.47 -1.51 7.36
CA ASN A 547 0.94 -1.92 7.28
C ASN A 547 1.39 -2.79 8.47
N ASP A 548 0.49 -3.66 8.95
CA ASP A 548 0.76 -4.59 10.04
C ASP A 548 1.20 -5.94 9.48
N PHE A 549 2.35 -6.43 9.93
CA PHE A 549 2.95 -7.70 9.50
C PHE A 549 3.14 -8.62 10.71
N GLN A 550 2.67 -9.86 10.62
CA GLN A 550 2.79 -10.86 11.68
C GLN A 550 3.22 -12.20 11.11
N ALA A 551 4.14 -12.88 11.76
CA ALA A 551 4.46 -14.25 11.42
C ALA A 551 3.29 -15.17 11.83
N ILE A 552 2.68 -15.82 10.85
CA ILE A 552 1.70 -16.91 11.09
C ILE A 552 2.44 -18.17 11.47
N LEU A 553 3.52 -18.50 10.75
CA LEU A 553 4.40 -19.65 11.01
C LEU A 553 5.85 -19.22 10.88
N GLN A 554 6.73 -19.84 11.69
CA GLN A 554 8.16 -19.56 11.73
C GLN A 554 8.97 -20.81 11.38
N ASP A 555 10.23 -20.59 10.94
CA ASP A 555 11.23 -21.64 10.71
C ASP A 555 10.73 -22.80 9.82
N ARG A 556 10.14 -22.45 8.67
CA ARG A 556 9.61 -23.43 7.72
C ARG A 556 10.72 -24.03 6.84
N PRO A 557 10.76 -25.38 6.70
CA PRO A 557 11.72 -26.02 5.80
C PRO A 557 11.31 -25.95 4.33
N VAL A 558 10.05 -25.59 4.03
CA VAL A 558 9.46 -25.50 2.70
C VAL A 558 8.62 -24.25 2.54
N LEU A 559 8.47 -23.80 1.30
CA LEU A 559 7.56 -22.69 0.95
C LEU A 559 6.11 -23.09 1.23
N SER A 560 5.34 -22.14 1.74
CA SER A 560 4.00 -22.42 2.28
C SER A 560 2.93 -22.47 1.19
N TYR A 561 3.07 -21.73 0.09
CA TYR A 561 2.03 -21.62 -0.93
C TYR A 561 0.62 -21.50 -0.32
N ALA A 562 0.49 -20.59 0.63
CA ALA A 562 -0.66 -20.49 1.52
C ALA A 562 -1.97 -20.18 0.79
N ASN A 563 -3.11 -20.54 1.43
CA ASN A 563 -4.43 -20.12 0.99
C ASN A 563 -5.39 -20.01 2.18
N TYR A 564 -6.17 -18.94 2.22
CA TYR A 564 -7.15 -18.72 3.28
C TYR A 564 -8.38 -19.62 3.15
N SER A 565 -8.94 -20.06 4.29
CA SER A 565 -10.25 -20.70 4.34
C SER A 565 -11.38 -19.74 3.97
N ASN A 566 -12.55 -20.27 3.64
CA ASN A 566 -13.72 -19.50 3.25
C ASN A 566 -14.14 -18.40 4.27
N LYS A 567 -13.82 -18.58 5.55
CA LYS A 567 -14.13 -17.63 6.64
C LYS A 567 -12.93 -16.79 7.09
N ASP A 568 -11.77 -16.96 6.48
CA ASP A 568 -10.48 -16.39 6.89
C ASP A 568 -10.11 -16.73 8.35
N ASN A 569 -10.63 -17.80 8.90
CA ASN A 569 -10.32 -18.26 10.26
C ASN A 569 -9.25 -19.36 10.30
N PHE A 570 -8.82 -19.84 9.14
CA PHE A 570 -7.70 -20.74 8.93
C PHE A 570 -6.90 -20.33 7.70
N VAL A 571 -5.64 -20.73 7.70
CA VAL A 571 -4.79 -20.78 6.49
C VAL A 571 -4.39 -22.22 6.28
N ILE A 572 -4.54 -22.75 5.05
CA ILE A 572 -3.89 -23.99 4.61
C ILE A 572 -2.58 -23.66 3.91
N PHE A 573 -1.63 -24.56 3.99
CA PHE A 573 -0.28 -24.38 3.46
C PHE A 573 0.40 -25.73 3.24
N ASP A 574 1.40 -25.72 2.34
CA ASP A 574 2.24 -26.89 2.12
C ASP A 574 3.15 -27.12 3.33
N GLY A 575 3.25 -28.38 3.76
CA GLY A 575 4.01 -28.76 4.93
C GLY A 575 4.33 -30.25 4.93
N GLU A 576 4.67 -30.75 6.11
CA GLU A 576 4.98 -32.15 6.35
C GLU A 576 4.08 -32.72 7.47
N ASP A 577 3.79 -34.01 7.38
CA ASP A 577 3.12 -34.71 8.47
C ASP A 577 4.11 -35.08 9.58
N ASN A 578 3.63 -35.71 10.66
CA ASN A 578 4.44 -36.07 11.87
C ASN A 578 5.64 -36.97 11.59
N ILE A 579 5.78 -37.53 10.37
CA ILE A 579 6.85 -38.42 9.96
C ILE A 579 7.63 -37.88 8.74
N GLY A 580 7.41 -36.60 8.37
CA GLY A 580 8.15 -35.89 7.35
C GLY A 580 7.67 -36.13 5.91
N ASN A 581 6.44 -36.64 5.71
CA ASN A 581 5.89 -36.75 4.35
C ASN A 581 5.15 -35.45 3.97
N PRO A 582 5.18 -35.07 2.69
CA PRO A 582 4.42 -33.92 2.19
C PRO A 582 2.94 -33.99 2.57
N SER A 583 2.39 -32.87 3.01
CA SER A 583 0.98 -32.75 3.38
C SER A 583 0.49 -31.31 3.25
N LEU A 584 -0.82 -31.16 3.01
CA LEU A 584 -1.51 -29.90 3.25
C LEU A 584 -1.85 -29.80 4.73
N ASN A 585 -1.36 -28.77 5.37
CA ASN A 585 -1.60 -28.49 6.77
C ASN A 585 -2.46 -27.25 6.94
N ALA A 586 -3.09 -27.07 8.08
CA ALA A 586 -3.86 -25.91 8.44
C ALA A 586 -3.48 -25.39 9.82
N ILE A 587 -3.55 -24.06 9.97
CA ILE A 587 -3.46 -23.40 11.28
C ILE A 587 -4.60 -22.39 11.42
N GLY A 588 -5.18 -22.33 12.64
CA GLY A 588 -6.19 -21.34 12.97
C GLY A 588 -5.60 -19.93 12.98
N LEU A 589 -6.43 -18.94 12.66
CA LEU A 589 -6.06 -17.53 12.69
C LEU A 589 -6.81 -16.78 13.80
N ALA A 590 -6.15 -15.78 14.37
CA ALA A 590 -6.75 -14.82 15.28
C ALA A 590 -7.74 -13.89 14.53
N ALA A 591 -8.48 -13.07 15.26
CA ALA A 591 -9.49 -12.17 14.68
C ALA A 591 -8.91 -11.15 13.68
N ASN A 592 -7.61 -10.79 13.80
CA ASN A 592 -6.91 -9.94 12.85
C ASN A 592 -6.55 -10.63 11.53
N LYS A 593 -6.69 -11.97 11.45
CA LYS A 593 -6.46 -12.83 10.26
C LYS A 593 -5.01 -12.88 9.74
N ILE A 594 -4.08 -12.27 10.44
CA ILE A 594 -2.66 -12.21 10.10
C ILE A 594 -1.76 -12.89 11.14
N GLN A 595 -2.34 -13.37 12.23
CA GLN A 595 -1.62 -14.04 13.31
C GLN A 595 -2.22 -15.41 13.57
N SER A 596 -1.38 -16.40 13.87
CA SER A 596 -1.83 -17.75 14.20
C SER A 596 -2.57 -17.83 15.53
N SER A 597 -3.52 -18.75 15.61
CA SER A 597 -4.28 -19.11 16.80
C SER A 597 -4.43 -20.63 16.87
N GLY A 598 -3.79 -21.24 17.84
CA GLY A 598 -3.80 -22.70 17.99
C GLY A 598 -2.57 -23.38 17.41
N SER A 599 -2.68 -24.68 17.17
CA SER A 599 -1.60 -25.54 16.65
C SER A 599 -1.89 -26.00 15.22
N GLU A 600 -0.82 -26.29 14.50
CA GLU A 600 -0.86 -26.86 13.16
C GLU A 600 -1.52 -28.24 13.14
N THR A 601 -2.33 -28.50 12.11
CA THR A 601 -3.03 -29.78 11.89
C THR A 601 -2.90 -30.24 10.45
N VAL A 602 -2.70 -31.54 10.24
CA VAL A 602 -2.69 -32.14 8.90
C VAL A 602 -4.13 -32.22 8.37
N VAL A 603 -4.37 -31.61 7.21
CA VAL A 603 -5.66 -31.65 6.50
C VAL A 603 -5.69 -32.81 5.51
N LEU A 604 -4.64 -32.95 4.70
CA LEU A 604 -4.56 -33.96 3.66
C LEU A 604 -3.09 -34.39 3.43
N ARG A 605 -2.82 -35.71 3.57
CA ARG A 605 -1.50 -36.28 3.32
C ARG A 605 -1.24 -36.50 1.85
N GLY A 606 0.01 -36.40 1.41
CA GLY A 606 0.44 -36.61 0.03
C GLY A 606 -0.12 -35.58 -0.92
N ALA A 607 -0.43 -34.36 -0.45
CA ALA A 607 -1.01 -33.30 -1.24
C ALA A 607 -0.23 -32.00 -1.08
N LYS A 608 -0.27 -31.17 -2.14
CA LYS A 608 0.35 -29.83 -2.23
C LYS A 608 -0.54 -28.85 -2.95
N TRP A 609 -0.19 -27.55 -2.84
CA TRP A 609 -0.78 -26.44 -3.61
C TRP A 609 -2.30 -26.33 -3.40
N GLY A 610 -2.73 -26.41 -2.15
CA GLY A 610 -4.14 -26.33 -1.79
C GLY A 610 -4.76 -24.97 -2.09
N VAL A 611 -5.94 -24.96 -2.72
CA VAL A 611 -6.77 -23.77 -2.92
C VAL A 611 -8.14 -24.03 -2.32
N TRP A 612 -8.45 -23.31 -1.24
CA TRP A 612 -9.75 -23.39 -0.55
C TRP A 612 -10.77 -22.49 -1.24
N PHE A 613 -11.98 -22.97 -1.48
CA PHE A 613 -13.08 -22.20 -2.04
C PHE A 613 -14.42 -22.71 -1.51
N ALA A 614 -15.52 -21.99 -1.82
CA ALA A 614 -16.89 -22.45 -1.55
C ALA A 614 -17.75 -22.28 -2.82
N ASP A 615 -18.68 -23.21 -3.07
CA ASP A 615 -19.47 -23.27 -4.33
C ASP A 615 -20.70 -22.36 -4.36
N GLY A 616 -20.84 -21.47 -3.37
CA GLY A 616 -21.90 -20.48 -3.34
C GLY A 616 -21.61 -19.25 -4.23
N SER A 617 -22.55 -18.32 -4.23
CA SER A 617 -22.44 -17.05 -4.96
C SER A 617 -22.53 -15.88 -4.00
N ARG A 618 -21.69 -14.86 -4.22
CA ARG A 618 -21.67 -13.61 -3.45
C ARG A 618 -21.22 -12.42 -4.32
N LYS A 619 -21.46 -11.20 -3.84
CA LYS A 619 -20.86 -9.99 -4.43
C LYS A 619 -19.40 -9.86 -4.00
N LEU A 620 -18.53 -9.59 -4.96
CA LEU A 620 -17.09 -9.44 -4.77
C LEU A 620 -16.63 -7.98 -4.68
N THR A 621 -17.55 -7.04 -4.86
CA THR A 621 -17.31 -5.61 -4.70
C THR A 621 -18.02 -5.08 -3.46
N ILE A 622 -17.32 -4.30 -2.66
CA ILE A 622 -17.96 -3.38 -1.72
C ILE A 622 -18.30 -2.15 -2.55
N ASN A 623 -19.52 -2.12 -3.11
CA ASN A 623 -19.98 -0.91 -3.78
C ASN A 623 -19.95 0.24 -2.77
N THR A 624 -19.42 1.40 -3.17
CA THR A 624 -19.72 2.69 -2.51
C THR A 624 -21.22 2.98 -2.49
N THR A 625 -22.02 2.27 -3.29
CA THR A 625 -23.49 2.21 -3.19
C THR A 625 -24.00 1.30 -2.07
N ASP A 626 -23.22 0.37 -1.52
CA ASP A 626 -23.58 -0.29 -0.25
C ASP A 626 -23.38 0.65 0.95
N LEU A 627 -22.63 1.76 0.80
CA LEU A 627 -22.73 2.95 1.67
C LEU A 627 -24.07 3.71 1.46
N SER A 628 -24.76 3.51 0.36
CA SER A 628 -26.13 4.03 0.15
C SER A 628 -27.22 3.13 0.75
N GLU A 629 -26.88 1.91 1.19
CA GLU A 629 -27.70 1.13 2.12
C GLU A 629 -27.43 1.52 3.60
N GLN A 630 -26.56 2.51 3.88
CA GLN A 630 -26.57 3.17 5.18
C GLN A 630 -27.96 3.71 5.45
N LEU A 631 -28.35 3.62 6.69
CA LEU A 631 -29.61 4.16 7.18
C LEU A 631 -29.90 5.54 6.58
N GLN A 632 -30.81 5.60 5.60
CA GLN A 632 -31.19 6.86 4.96
C GLN A 632 -32.34 7.46 5.74
N PHE A 633 -32.15 8.68 6.25
CA PHE A 633 -33.23 9.45 6.84
C PHE A 633 -33.02 10.95 6.60
N SER A 634 -34.12 11.68 6.65
CA SER A 634 -34.15 13.14 6.64
C SER A 634 -34.93 13.67 7.84
N VAL A 635 -34.69 14.92 8.20
CA VAL A 635 -35.33 15.59 9.31
C VAL A 635 -36.02 16.87 8.85
N GLN A 636 -37.30 17.07 9.22
CA GLN A 636 -38.10 18.24 8.89
C GLN A 636 -39.15 18.52 9.96
N PRO A 637 -39.48 19.80 10.28
CA PRO A 637 -38.83 21.02 9.80
C PRO A 637 -37.43 21.17 10.40
N ASN A 638 -36.54 21.86 9.72
CA ASN A 638 -35.24 22.27 10.24
C ASN A 638 -34.94 23.69 9.74
N PRO A 639 -35.01 24.73 10.58
CA PRO A 639 -35.22 24.70 12.02
C PRO A 639 -36.58 24.15 12.49
N CYS A 640 -36.59 23.51 13.67
CA CYS A 640 -37.80 22.98 14.28
C CYS A 640 -38.22 23.80 15.50
N ASN A 641 -39.52 23.71 15.88
CA ASN A 641 -40.06 24.25 17.13
C ASN A 641 -40.41 23.06 18.06
N ASP A 642 -41.67 22.64 18.14
CA ASP A 642 -42.10 21.64 19.12
C ASP A 642 -41.81 20.20 18.75
N TYR A 643 -41.56 19.92 17.46
CA TYR A 643 -41.32 18.58 16.98
C TYR A 643 -40.40 18.53 15.74
N LEU A 644 -39.83 17.36 15.51
CA LEU A 644 -39.02 17.01 14.36
C LEU A 644 -39.57 15.71 13.75
N ASN A 645 -39.94 15.72 12.48
CA ASN A 645 -40.27 14.52 11.74
C ASN A 645 -38.99 13.93 11.15
N VAL A 646 -38.72 12.69 11.48
CA VAL A 646 -37.59 11.89 10.95
C VAL A 646 -38.18 10.91 9.97
N THR A 647 -37.88 11.08 8.69
CA THR A 647 -38.40 10.21 7.66
C THR A 647 -37.31 9.23 7.23
N PHE A 648 -37.51 7.93 7.46
CA PHE A 648 -36.62 6.86 7.10
C PHE A 648 -37.00 6.29 5.73
N ALA A 649 -35.98 5.94 4.93
CA ALA A 649 -36.11 5.07 3.76
C ALA A 649 -35.46 3.73 4.12
N SER A 650 -36.27 2.70 4.43
CA SER A 650 -35.77 1.39 4.82
C SER A 650 -36.18 0.30 3.85
N GLY A 651 -35.23 -0.60 3.53
CA GLY A 651 -35.48 -1.79 2.71
C GLY A 651 -36.18 -2.92 3.46
N ASN A 652 -36.18 -2.90 4.80
CA ASN A 652 -36.73 -3.93 5.67
C ASN A 652 -37.35 -3.32 6.94
N ASP A 653 -38.16 -4.11 7.63
CA ASP A 653 -38.57 -3.77 8.99
C ASP A 653 -37.38 -3.85 9.93
N GLU A 654 -37.08 -2.77 10.66
CA GLU A 654 -35.94 -2.73 11.56
C GLU A 654 -36.19 -1.85 12.79
N LYS A 655 -35.43 -2.16 13.85
CA LYS A 655 -35.39 -1.37 15.08
C LYS A 655 -34.27 -0.34 14.96
N ILE A 656 -34.60 0.93 15.14
CA ILE A 656 -33.65 2.05 15.10
C ILE A 656 -33.57 2.71 16.46
N ILE A 657 -32.36 2.95 16.94
CA ILE A 657 -32.08 3.72 18.15
C ILE A 657 -31.78 5.16 17.72
N LEU A 658 -32.57 6.11 18.22
CA LEU A 658 -32.46 7.54 17.98
C LEU A 658 -31.85 8.20 19.21
N LYS A 659 -30.78 8.98 19.03
CA LYS A 659 -30.14 9.74 20.10
C LYS A 659 -30.11 11.21 19.73
N ILE A 660 -30.57 12.09 20.65
CA ILE A 660 -30.39 13.53 20.54
C ILE A 660 -29.18 13.93 21.38
N ILE A 661 -28.27 14.65 20.73
CA ILE A 661 -26.95 15.01 21.27
C ILE A 661 -26.79 16.52 21.11
N ASP A 662 -26.26 17.20 22.10
CA ASP A 662 -25.97 18.62 22.02
C ASP A 662 -24.63 18.91 21.29
N VAL A 663 -24.33 20.17 21.06
CA VAL A 663 -23.10 20.62 20.39
C VAL A 663 -21.81 20.26 21.14
N CYS A 664 -21.91 19.97 22.44
CA CYS A 664 -20.78 19.54 23.27
C CYS A 664 -20.58 18.00 23.26
N GLY A 665 -21.48 17.26 22.58
CA GLY A 665 -21.44 15.80 22.51
C GLY A 665 -22.18 15.10 23.66
N TYR A 666 -22.89 15.81 24.52
CA TYR A 666 -23.68 15.20 25.60
C TYR A 666 -24.98 14.61 25.06
N LEU A 667 -25.23 13.34 25.43
CA LEU A 667 -26.49 12.66 25.14
C LEU A 667 -27.62 13.23 25.98
N LEU A 668 -28.64 13.82 25.34
CA LEU A 668 -29.80 14.41 25.99
C LEU A 668 -30.96 13.41 26.07
N ARG A 669 -31.16 12.60 25.02
CA ARG A 669 -32.29 11.68 24.92
C ARG A 669 -31.96 10.48 24.05
N THR A 670 -32.58 9.33 24.38
CA THR A 670 -32.57 8.15 23.53
C THR A 670 -34.01 7.67 23.35
N GLU A 671 -34.40 7.43 22.11
CA GLU A 671 -35.69 6.87 21.71
C GLU A 671 -35.49 5.62 20.84
N ILE A 672 -36.49 4.75 20.80
CA ILE A 672 -36.46 3.54 19.93
C ILE A 672 -37.63 3.66 18.96
N ALA A 673 -37.31 3.62 17.66
CA ALA A 673 -38.27 3.58 16.59
C ALA A 673 -38.31 2.18 15.94
N HIS A 674 -39.48 1.67 15.68
CA HIS A 674 -39.70 0.47 14.83
C HIS A 674 -40.11 0.95 13.45
N VAL A 675 -39.15 0.94 12.52
CA VAL A 675 -39.31 1.42 11.15
C VAL A 675 -39.72 0.24 10.26
N ARG A 676 -40.73 0.42 9.43
CA ARG A 676 -41.18 -0.58 8.45
C ARG A 676 -40.53 -0.36 7.10
N GLN A 677 -40.55 -1.39 6.26
CA GLN A 677 -40.08 -1.32 4.87
C GLN A 677 -40.80 -0.19 4.12
N GLY A 678 -40.03 0.59 3.35
CA GLY A 678 -40.50 1.74 2.57
C GLY A 678 -40.13 3.08 3.22
N ILE A 679 -40.91 4.13 2.95
CA ILE A 679 -40.74 5.45 3.55
C ILE A 679 -41.57 5.51 4.84
N TYR A 680 -40.89 5.63 5.99
CA TYR A 680 -41.55 5.59 7.30
C TYR A 680 -41.24 6.84 8.15
N PRO A 681 -42.25 7.64 8.50
CA PRO A 681 -42.05 8.80 9.34
C PRO A 681 -42.07 8.45 10.83
N VAL A 682 -41.18 9.05 11.60
CA VAL A 682 -41.13 9.02 13.06
C VAL A 682 -41.14 10.45 13.57
N ARG A 683 -42.08 10.78 14.48
CA ARG A 683 -42.15 12.10 15.12
C ARG A 683 -41.39 12.08 16.44
N ILE A 684 -40.52 13.07 16.62
CA ILE A 684 -39.75 13.31 17.85
C ILE A 684 -40.21 14.65 18.42
N GLU A 685 -40.65 14.67 19.67
CA GLU A 685 -40.99 15.90 20.37
C GLU A 685 -39.72 16.64 20.79
N THR A 686 -39.63 17.94 20.49
CA THR A 686 -38.49 18.81 20.79
C THR A 686 -38.84 20.01 21.64
N GLY A 687 -40.09 20.11 22.10
CA GLY A 687 -40.60 21.26 22.88
C GLY A 687 -39.85 21.48 24.21
N ASP A 688 -39.26 20.45 24.80
CA ASP A 688 -38.46 20.50 26.03
C ASP A 688 -36.98 20.87 25.80
N LEU A 689 -36.52 20.92 24.55
CA LEU A 689 -35.16 21.35 24.22
C LEU A 689 -35.07 22.88 24.26
N LYS A 690 -33.97 23.41 24.76
CA LYS A 690 -33.65 24.84 24.65
C LYS A 690 -33.32 25.20 23.21
N ALA A 691 -33.56 26.47 22.81
CA ALA A 691 -33.14 26.95 21.52
C ALA A 691 -31.62 26.74 21.32
N GLY A 692 -31.22 26.20 20.19
CA GLY A 692 -29.82 25.85 19.89
C GLY A 692 -29.67 24.83 18.77
N GLN A 693 -28.43 24.47 18.49
CA GLN A 693 -28.10 23.43 17.54
C GLN A 693 -27.93 22.08 18.24
N PHE A 694 -28.45 21.04 17.63
CA PHE A 694 -28.42 19.65 18.11
C PHE A 694 -28.11 18.69 16.98
N PHE A 695 -27.76 17.46 17.34
CA PHE A 695 -27.53 16.35 16.42
C PHE A 695 -28.48 15.19 16.74
N LEU A 696 -29.14 14.68 15.70
CA LEU A 696 -29.90 13.44 15.77
C LEU A 696 -29.07 12.33 15.18
N GLN A 697 -28.66 11.39 16.00
CA GLN A 697 -27.99 10.15 15.58
C GLN A 697 -29.01 9.03 15.55
N ALA A 698 -29.14 8.37 14.39
CA ALA A 698 -29.94 7.17 14.22
C ALA A 698 -29.01 5.96 13.99
N THR A 699 -29.23 4.88 14.73
CA THR A 699 -28.45 3.64 14.65
C THR A 699 -29.40 2.47 14.43
N GLY A 700 -29.23 1.75 13.34
CA GLY A 700 -29.95 0.52 12.95
C GLY A 700 -28.98 -0.61 12.58
N VAL A 701 -29.52 -1.72 12.06
CA VAL A 701 -28.72 -2.88 11.63
C VAL A 701 -27.75 -2.58 10.49
N ARG A 702 -27.96 -1.47 9.75
CA ARG A 702 -27.17 -1.03 8.60
C ARG A 702 -26.16 0.08 8.97
N GLY A 703 -25.91 0.31 10.25
CA GLY A 703 -24.98 1.30 10.75
C GLY A 703 -25.64 2.51 11.41
N SER A 704 -24.89 3.60 11.54
CA SER A 704 -25.31 4.83 12.21
C SER A 704 -25.12 6.03 11.29
N LYS A 705 -26.09 6.96 11.32
CA LYS A 705 -26.01 8.24 10.59
C LYS A 705 -26.43 9.36 11.53
N THR A 706 -25.78 10.51 11.42
CA THR A 706 -26.06 11.70 12.23
C THR A 706 -26.45 12.88 11.34
N ILE A 707 -27.51 13.60 11.71
CA ILE A 707 -27.96 14.81 11.01
C ILE A 707 -28.08 15.93 12.05
N GLY A 708 -27.57 17.11 11.73
CA GLY A 708 -27.74 18.31 12.56
C GLY A 708 -29.13 18.95 12.37
N PHE A 709 -29.73 19.44 13.43
CA PHE A 709 -30.93 20.25 13.38
C PHE A 709 -30.88 21.45 14.35
N VAL A 710 -31.67 22.48 14.07
CA VAL A 710 -31.74 23.70 14.87
C VAL A 710 -33.11 23.76 15.53
N LYS A 711 -33.12 23.87 16.86
CA LYS A 711 -34.33 24.20 17.65
C LYS A 711 -34.40 25.72 17.81
N ILE A 712 -35.53 26.30 17.45
CA ILE A 712 -35.80 27.72 17.69
C ILE A 712 -36.76 27.89 18.87
N SER A 713 -36.67 29.04 19.59
CA SER A 713 -37.70 29.45 20.53
C SER A 713 -38.89 30.06 19.78
N GLU A 714 -40.09 29.91 20.29
CA GLU A 714 -41.23 30.72 19.84
C GLU A 714 -40.95 32.20 19.88
#